data_b15a5db0c0cc451c9e63b6b634cc9b79
#
_entry.id   b15a5db0c0cc451c9e63b6b634cc9b79
#
_cell.length_a   1.000
_cell.length_b   1.000
_cell.length_c   1.000
_cell.angle_alpha   90.00
_cell.angle_beta   90.00
_cell.angle_gamma   90.00
#
_symmetry.space_group_name_H-M   'P 1'
#
loop_
_entity.id
_entity.type
_entity.pdbx_description
1 polymer ?
#
loop_
_entity_poly.entity_id
_entity_poly.type
_entity_poly.pdbx_seq_one_letter_code
_entity_poly.pdbx_strand_id
1 'polypeptide(L)'
;MVKPENLRVNLLAEPAAVPCCWQTFSWAISSDQPLTEQKEYRLQVRKPMEPTLAADTGFVQSGRSSGIEIASWEHPPEPDSVYLWRVAVRGDQGEEGVSDEAAFLTESAFMHAPAGIWHGEKPDLCILRASFRRPSRKVYKILANVTACSPEPARQYVYSLYVGGVFAGLGPPRYGKDAQGNSIVYYNGIDITPLVCTEENTVAALNYTSAEKSFFCEIRAYYEDGSSEALLSTADADRWEAADAAAVFRPSGSIGTGYYFAPAENFDAEALERLCWEPAEPAFLLPGTSVRPYPAEPVNRYEISPRKTGSLRDVDVFFVDFGKELVGGIGLEIDAPEAAEIIVRFGEELENGRVRYRMRTGNCYEETWRLKSGRNRLENTGMKTFRYVEFLNLPASPARIWGTAIRQEFDETASCFESSSALLNRIYDFTKYTVKATNQDLYVDSQSRERGAYEGDALINMLSAYAVEDRYALARFTALYLNTHRTWPAEYVLISILMAWEDYLYTGDASLLRSDYELLQGKLFPEKYADCRGLYGRGILQKGNVNAVLVDWPASERDGYAWEESEYNTVLNCMVYKALRCLSQIARVLNKTEDMQRMERRADELKASLISLLYAPEQGAFYDGLCADRTPARHFSQHASAFALYCGVYEGDEMRRALISFLKKQGKIKMSVYGAFYLLEGLYAAGAGDYAAELLLQEDTADGARTWAYMLDKGATITTEAWNPTNKPNMTFSHPWGSAPASQIVRGIFGIRPLEPGFGRFQVWIQAGPLRKASVTAPTVKGPVCVSFEKSEGAPEKLEVVLTVPPNTEAEVRSGAVGSVVCRFSCGTHRFLLPA
;
A
#
# COMPACT_ATOMS: atom_id res chain seq x y z
N MET A 1 -3.19 23.94 -26.17
CA MET A 1 -3.84 22.73 -26.74
C MET A 1 -4.31 21.89 -25.56
N VAL A 2 -5.56 21.42 -25.58
CA VAL A 2 -6.09 20.50 -24.55
C VAL A 2 -5.74 19.08 -24.96
N LYS A 3 -5.18 18.27 -24.06
CA LYS A 3 -4.83 16.87 -24.33
C LYS A 3 -5.16 16.00 -23.11
N PRO A 4 -6.03 14.98 -23.25
CA PRO A 4 -6.14 13.94 -22.25
C PRO A 4 -4.85 13.09 -22.21
N GLU A 5 -4.38 12.81 -21.01
CA GLU A 5 -3.13 12.05 -20.75
C GLU A 5 -3.29 11.21 -19.49
N ASN A 6 -2.25 10.46 -19.11
CA ASN A 6 -2.27 9.57 -17.96
C ASN A 6 -3.46 8.59 -18.01
N LEU A 7 -3.62 7.93 -19.17
CA LEU A 7 -4.72 7.03 -19.46
C LEU A 7 -4.62 5.76 -18.64
N ARG A 8 -5.70 5.37 -17.94
CA ARG A 8 -5.72 4.19 -17.07
C ARG A 8 -6.98 3.36 -17.28
N VAL A 9 -6.82 2.04 -17.22
CA VAL A 9 -7.92 1.07 -17.14
C VAL A 9 -7.80 0.36 -15.79
N ASN A 10 -8.87 0.37 -14.99
CA ASN A 10 -8.90 -0.18 -13.63
C ASN A 10 -7.78 0.38 -12.74
N LEU A 11 -7.49 1.70 -12.87
CA LEU A 11 -6.41 2.43 -12.20
C LEU A 11 -4.97 2.07 -12.63
N LEU A 12 -4.80 1.19 -13.61
CA LEU A 12 -3.52 0.72 -14.12
C LEU A 12 -3.19 1.37 -15.47
N ALA A 13 -1.92 1.71 -15.70
CA ALA A 13 -1.41 2.13 -17.00
C ALA A 13 -1.10 0.89 -17.85
N GLU A 14 -1.69 0.78 -19.05
CA GLU A 14 -1.47 -0.35 -19.98
C GLU A 14 -1.50 -1.76 -19.33
N PRO A 15 -2.56 -2.10 -18.56
CA PRO A 15 -2.61 -3.35 -17.83
C PRO A 15 -2.52 -4.59 -18.72
N ALA A 16 -1.80 -5.60 -18.25
CA ALA A 16 -1.56 -6.85 -18.94
C ALA A 16 -2.67 -7.91 -18.77
N ALA A 17 -3.63 -7.70 -17.86
CA ALA A 17 -4.71 -8.65 -17.61
C ALA A 17 -5.93 -7.94 -17.00
N VAL A 18 -6.86 -7.51 -17.83
CA VAL A 18 -8.09 -6.82 -17.41
C VAL A 18 -9.25 -7.81 -17.47
N PRO A 19 -10.09 -7.93 -16.41
CA PRO A 19 -11.29 -8.76 -16.47
C PRO A 19 -12.22 -8.35 -17.62
N CYS A 20 -12.72 -9.31 -18.39
CA CYS A 20 -13.61 -9.04 -19.52
C CYS A 20 -14.97 -8.48 -19.12
N CYS A 21 -15.40 -8.77 -17.90
CA CYS A 21 -16.73 -8.38 -17.41
C CYS A 21 -16.79 -6.99 -16.79
N TRP A 22 -15.62 -6.33 -16.58
CA TRP A 22 -15.60 -5.04 -15.86
C TRP A 22 -14.35 -4.23 -16.17
N GLN A 23 -14.54 -3.00 -16.66
CA GLN A 23 -13.52 -2.01 -16.92
C GLN A 23 -13.96 -0.63 -16.47
N THR A 24 -13.08 0.10 -15.80
CA THR A 24 -13.22 1.54 -15.54
C THR A 24 -12.08 2.30 -16.21
N PHE A 25 -12.41 3.41 -16.87
CA PHE A 25 -11.47 4.26 -17.61
C PHE A 25 -11.24 5.57 -16.86
N SER A 26 -9.99 6.03 -16.86
CA SER A 26 -9.63 7.29 -16.21
C SER A 26 -8.55 8.02 -17.01
N TRP A 27 -8.54 9.34 -16.96
CA TRP A 27 -7.55 10.21 -17.59
C TRP A 27 -7.40 11.51 -16.82
N ALA A 28 -6.21 12.11 -16.90
CA ALA A 28 -5.95 13.49 -16.54
C ALA A 28 -6.02 14.36 -17.79
N ILE A 29 -6.01 15.68 -17.62
CA ILE A 29 -6.00 16.63 -18.73
C ILE A 29 -4.78 17.53 -18.57
N SER A 30 -3.97 17.67 -19.62
CA SER A 30 -2.99 18.75 -19.74
C SER A 30 -3.53 19.83 -20.67
N SER A 31 -3.20 21.09 -20.39
CA SER A 31 -3.62 22.21 -21.23
C SER A 31 -2.63 23.38 -21.13
N ASP A 32 -2.26 23.95 -22.29
CA ASP A 32 -1.44 25.16 -22.39
C ASP A 32 -2.25 26.43 -22.06
N GLN A 33 -3.57 26.33 -21.98
CA GLN A 33 -4.51 27.40 -21.64
C GLN A 33 -5.34 26.98 -20.42
N PRO A 34 -5.85 27.92 -19.62
CA PRO A 34 -6.74 27.60 -18.53
C PRO A 34 -7.97 26.85 -19.02
N LEU A 35 -8.00 25.55 -18.88
CA LEU A 35 -9.20 24.72 -19.05
C LEU A 35 -9.89 24.65 -17.70
N THR A 36 -10.97 25.36 -17.54
CA THR A 36 -11.68 25.43 -16.28
C THR A 36 -12.43 24.13 -16.00
N GLU A 37 -13.12 23.59 -17.01
CA GLU A 37 -13.95 22.41 -16.83
C GLU A 37 -14.10 21.62 -18.13
N GLN A 38 -13.93 20.30 -18.07
CA GLN A 38 -14.39 19.40 -19.10
C GLN A 38 -15.93 19.36 -19.10
N LYS A 39 -16.57 19.60 -20.22
CA LYS A 39 -18.04 19.54 -20.37
C LYS A 39 -18.51 18.22 -20.98
N GLU A 40 -17.72 17.68 -21.88
CA GLU A 40 -18.05 16.47 -22.60
C GLU A 40 -16.81 15.57 -22.73
N TYR A 41 -17.05 14.27 -22.81
CA TYR A 41 -16.07 13.31 -23.28
C TYR A 41 -16.68 12.31 -24.26
N ARG A 42 -15.84 11.71 -25.12
CA ARG A 42 -16.15 10.56 -25.97
C ARG A 42 -15.06 9.53 -25.83
N LEU A 43 -15.40 8.33 -25.39
CA LEU A 43 -14.49 7.22 -25.22
C LEU A 43 -14.72 6.21 -26.35
N GLN A 44 -13.63 5.80 -27.02
CA GLN A 44 -13.66 4.86 -28.13
C GLN A 44 -12.71 3.71 -27.85
N VAL A 45 -13.16 2.48 -28.07
CA VAL A 45 -12.39 1.25 -27.90
C VAL A 45 -12.47 0.43 -29.19
N ARG A 46 -11.35 -0.16 -29.62
CA ARG A 46 -11.27 -1.02 -30.82
C ARG A 46 -10.23 -2.13 -30.65
N LYS A 47 -10.34 -3.17 -31.44
CA LYS A 47 -9.19 -4.10 -31.61
C LYS A 47 -8.17 -3.51 -32.61
N PRO A 48 -6.86 -3.86 -32.51
CA PRO A 48 -5.87 -3.48 -33.50
C PRO A 48 -6.30 -3.90 -34.91
N MET A 49 -5.95 -3.08 -35.90
CA MET A 49 -6.25 -3.31 -37.34
C MET A 49 -7.74 -3.48 -37.71
N GLU A 50 -8.65 -3.54 -36.76
CA GLU A 50 -10.09 -3.57 -37.02
C GLU A 50 -10.63 -2.15 -37.16
N PRO A 51 -11.36 -1.83 -38.26
CA PRO A 51 -11.98 -0.51 -38.43
C PRO A 51 -13.22 -0.32 -37.56
N THR A 52 -13.84 -1.42 -37.11
CA THR A 52 -15.05 -1.41 -36.29
C THR A 52 -14.70 -1.14 -34.84
N LEU A 53 -15.43 -0.23 -34.20
CA LEU A 53 -15.28 0.05 -32.77
C LEU A 53 -15.93 -1.05 -31.95
N ALA A 54 -15.24 -1.51 -30.91
CA ALA A 54 -15.80 -2.41 -29.90
C ALA A 54 -16.76 -1.63 -28.97
N ALA A 55 -16.47 -0.36 -28.75
CA ALA A 55 -17.37 0.57 -28.06
C ALA A 55 -17.12 2.01 -28.48
N ASP A 56 -18.18 2.79 -28.52
CA ASP A 56 -18.17 4.25 -28.71
C ASP A 56 -19.27 4.88 -27.87
N THR A 57 -18.90 5.68 -26.89
CA THR A 57 -19.89 6.35 -26.01
C THR A 57 -20.65 7.51 -26.71
N GLY A 58 -20.17 7.93 -27.90
CA GLY A 58 -20.53 9.27 -28.35
C GLY A 58 -20.06 10.35 -27.37
N PHE A 59 -20.39 11.62 -27.62
CA PHE A 59 -20.10 12.67 -26.64
C PHE A 59 -21.10 12.62 -25.48
N VAL A 60 -20.58 12.37 -24.28
CA VAL A 60 -21.32 12.32 -23.01
C VAL A 60 -21.15 13.65 -22.28
N GLN A 61 -22.24 14.29 -21.87
CA GLN A 61 -22.24 15.53 -21.07
C GLN A 61 -21.79 15.22 -19.66
N SER A 62 -20.50 15.40 -19.35
CA SER A 62 -19.94 15.14 -18.01
C SER A 62 -18.54 15.73 -17.84
N GLY A 63 -18.28 16.33 -16.67
CA GLY A 63 -16.95 16.74 -16.21
C GLY A 63 -16.13 15.60 -15.58
N ARG A 64 -16.71 14.40 -15.45
CA ARG A 64 -15.98 13.25 -14.88
C ARG A 64 -14.90 12.77 -15.85
N SER A 65 -13.72 12.44 -15.29
CA SER A 65 -12.61 11.86 -16.04
C SER A 65 -11.96 10.68 -15.28
N SER A 66 -12.69 10.10 -14.33
CA SER A 66 -12.23 8.91 -13.62
C SER A 66 -13.40 8.01 -13.24
N GLY A 67 -13.14 6.70 -13.14
CA GLY A 67 -14.13 5.68 -12.86
C GLY A 67 -15.25 5.64 -13.90
N ILE A 68 -14.93 5.85 -15.18
CA ILE A 68 -15.87 5.84 -16.28
C ILE A 68 -16.09 4.41 -16.75
N GLU A 69 -17.34 3.96 -16.69
CA GLU A 69 -17.76 2.67 -17.24
C GLU A 69 -18.45 2.88 -18.60
N ILE A 70 -18.24 1.96 -19.51
CA ILE A 70 -18.94 1.92 -20.79
C ILE A 70 -20.29 1.23 -20.57
N ALA A 71 -21.37 1.97 -20.74
CA ALA A 71 -22.74 1.47 -20.48
C ALA A 71 -23.18 0.38 -21.47
N SER A 72 -22.66 0.40 -22.69
CA SER A 72 -23.01 -0.56 -23.73
C SER A 72 -21.82 -0.81 -24.65
N TRP A 73 -21.47 -2.05 -24.81
CA TRP A 73 -20.46 -2.53 -25.75
C TRP A 73 -21.15 -3.08 -27.00
N GLU A 74 -20.70 -2.67 -28.18
CA GLU A 74 -21.14 -3.28 -29.45
C GLU A 74 -20.55 -4.69 -29.56
N HIS A 75 -19.29 -4.82 -29.14
CA HIS A 75 -18.56 -6.08 -29.07
C HIS A 75 -17.87 -6.15 -27.68
N PRO A 76 -18.46 -6.86 -26.71
CA PRO A 76 -17.85 -7.02 -25.38
C PRO A 76 -16.42 -7.54 -25.42
N PRO A 77 -15.56 -7.15 -24.49
CA PRO A 77 -14.19 -7.66 -24.43
C PRO A 77 -14.15 -9.18 -24.32
N GLU A 78 -13.24 -9.79 -25.11
CA GLU A 78 -12.99 -11.21 -25.13
C GLU A 78 -11.66 -11.53 -24.45
N PRO A 79 -11.49 -12.69 -23.81
CA PRO A 79 -10.20 -13.11 -23.26
C PRO A 79 -9.10 -13.15 -24.32
N ASP A 80 -7.84 -13.09 -23.87
CA ASP A 80 -6.64 -13.21 -24.73
C ASP A 80 -6.58 -12.18 -25.87
N SER A 81 -7.11 -10.98 -25.66
CA SER A 81 -7.23 -9.96 -26.70
C SER A 81 -6.54 -8.65 -26.32
N VAL A 82 -6.07 -7.92 -27.34
CA VAL A 82 -5.56 -6.56 -27.21
C VAL A 82 -6.66 -5.59 -27.61
N TYR A 83 -6.86 -4.56 -26.78
CA TYR A 83 -7.74 -3.45 -27.10
C TYR A 83 -6.96 -2.14 -27.06
N LEU A 84 -7.23 -1.27 -28.04
CA LEU A 84 -6.75 0.09 -28.09
C LEU A 84 -7.91 1.03 -27.75
N TRP A 85 -7.63 2.06 -26.97
CA TRP A 85 -8.62 3.02 -26.62
C TRP A 85 -8.08 4.45 -26.57
N ARG A 86 -8.97 5.40 -26.78
CA ARG A 86 -8.69 6.82 -26.70
C ARG A 86 -9.88 7.59 -26.16
N VAL A 87 -9.65 8.80 -25.70
CA VAL A 87 -10.69 9.70 -25.27
C VAL A 87 -10.56 11.06 -25.95
N ALA A 88 -11.67 11.58 -26.41
CA ALA A 88 -11.79 12.97 -26.84
C ALA A 88 -12.54 13.75 -25.76
N VAL A 89 -12.11 14.99 -25.47
CA VAL A 89 -12.75 15.88 -24.48
C VAL A 89 -13.09 17.21 -25.12
N ARG A 90 -14.16 17.85 -24.62
CA ARG A 90 -14.53 19.23 -24.93
C ARG A 90 -14.62 20.05 -23.67
N GLY A 91 -14.03 21.23 -23.71
CA GLY A 91 -14.02 22.20 -22.62
C GLY A 91 -15.20 23.16 -22.64
N ASP A 92 -15.27 24.02 -21.65
CA ASP A 92 -16.33 25.01 -21.41
C ASP A 92 -16.28 26.20 -22.40
N GLN A 93 -15.18 26.39 -23.11
CA GLN A 93 -15.02 27.44 -24.11
C GLN A 93 -14.95 26.90 -25.56
N GLY A 94 -15.28 25.62 -25.74
CA GLY A 94 -15.27 24.93 -27.02
C GLY A 94 -13.91 24.37 -27.45
N GLU A 95 -12.96 24.29 -26.52
CA GLU A 95 -11.70 23.58 -26.77
C GLU A 95 -11.99 22.08 -26.96
N GLU A 96 -11.29 21.48 -27.90
CA GLU A 96 -11.37 20.05 -28.15
C GLU A 96 -9.97 19.44 -28.14
N GLY A 97 -9.84 18.29 -27.54
CA GLY A 97 -8.59 17.53 -27.47
C GLY A 97 -8.82 16.03 -27.51
N VAL A 98 -7.86 15.31 -28.11
CA VAL A 98 -7.92 13.84 -28.19
C VAL A 98 -6.62 13.29 -27.64
N SER A 99 -6.71 12.23 -26.84
CA SER A 99 -5.53 11.51 -26.33
C SER A 99 -4.79 10.76 -27.44
N ASP A 100 -3.55 10.39 -27.19
CA ASP A 100 -2.94 9.27 -27.88
C ASP A 100 -3.74 7.99 -27.58
N GLU A 101 -3.58 6.95 -28.40
CA GLU A 101 -4.15 5.63 -28.11
C GLU A 101 -3.33 4.95 -26.99
N ALA A 102 -4.03 4.40 -26.01
CA ALA A 102 -3.47 3.51 -25.01
C ALA A 102 -3.99 2.09 -25.23
N ALA A 103 -3.28 1.09 -24.71
CA ALA A 103 -3.68 -0.30 -24.84
C ALA A 103 -4.03 -0.92 -23.48
N PHE A 104 -4.87 -1.95 -23.52
CA PHE A 104 -4.99 -2.92 -22.44
C PHE A 104 -5.16 -4.31 -23.01
N LEU A 105 -4.68 -5.30 -22.25
CA LEU A 105 -4.87 -6.70 -22.59
C LEU A 105 -5.88 -7.31 -21.62
N THR A 106 -6.72 -8.19 -22.14
CA THR A 106 -7.74 -8.86 -21.34
C THR A 106 -7.19 -10.10 -20.65
N GLU A 107 -7.93 -10.58 -19.67
CA GLU A 107 -7.61 -11.78 -18.89
C GLU A 107 -7.37 -13.01 -19.77
N SER A 108 -6.55 -13.94 -19.27
CA SER A 108 -6.23 -15.17 -19.98
C SER A 108 -7.37 -16.19 -19.87
N ALA A 109 -7.80 -16.74 -21.02
CA ALA A 109 -8.78 -17.82 -21.06
C ALA A 109 -8.23 -19.11 -20.40
N PHE A 110 -6.93 -19.37 -20.50
CA PHE A 110 -6.29 -20.50 -19.82
C PHE A 110 -6.47 -20.41 -18.31
N MET A 111 -6.42 -19.23 -17.72
CA MET A 111 -6.53 -19.02 -16.27
C MET A 111 -7.96 -19.20 -15.72
N HIS A 112 -8.98 -19.28 -16.57
CA HIS A 112 -10.33 -19.61 -16.10
C HIS A 112 -10.47 -21.07 -15.61
N ALA A 113 -9.65 -22.01 -16.18
CA ALA A 113 -9.60 -23.42 -15.78
C ALA A 113 -8.18 -23.96 -15.99
N PRO A 114 -7.18 -23.45 -15.24
CA PRO A 114 -5.79 -23.76 -15.52
C PRO A 114 -5.44 -25.20 -15.13
N ALA A 115 -4.67 -25.87 -15.96
CA ALA A 115 -4.00 -27.12 -15.63
C ALA A 115 -2.61 -26.80 -15.07
N GLY A 116 -2.28 -27.31 -13.90
CA GLY A 116 -1.03 -27.08 -13.20
C GLY A 116 -0.07 -28.24 -13.30
N ILE A 117 1.15 -27.99 -12.83
CA ILE A 117 2.22 -28.99 -12.76
C ILE A 117 3.00 -28.88 -11.45
N TRP A 118 3.68 -29.96 -11.08
CA TRP A 118 4.67 -30.03 -10.00
C TRP A 118 5.62 -31.20 -10.22
N HIS A 119 6.59 -31.41 -9.31
CA HIS A 119 7.40 -32.61 -9.27
C HIS A 119 6.61 -33.80 -8.69
N GLY A 120 6.79 -35.03 -9.20
CA GLY A 120 6.02 -36.21 -8.82
C GLY A 120 6.07 -36.53 -7.33
N GLU A 121 7.21 -36.40 -6.66
CA GLU A 121 7.36 -36.62 -5.23
C GLU A 121 6.91 -35.44 -4.36
N LYS A 122 6.46 -34.36 -4.97
CA LYS A 122 5.92 -33.16 -4.32
C LYS A 122 6.82 -32.54 -3.22
N PRO A 123 8.12 -32.30 -3.50
CA PRO A 123 8.99 -31.64 -2.54
C PRO A 123 8.50 -30.20 -2.29
N ASP A 124 8.86 -29.62 -1.14
CA ASP A 124 8.52 -28.23 -0.80
C ASP A 124 9.24 -27.21 -1.69
N LEU A 125 10.44 -27.56 -2.16
CA LEU A 125 11.25 -26.77 -3.09
C LEU A 125 11.35 -27.51 -4.42
N CYS A 126 10.92 -26.87 -5.48
CA CYS A 126 10.88 -27.46 -6.83
C CYS A 126 11.30 -26.44 -7.87
N ILE A 127 12.18 -26.83 -8.81
CA ILE A 127 12.46 -26.06 -10.00
C ILE A 127 11.74 -26.71 -11.17
N LEU A 128 10.94 -25.91 -11.89
CA LEU A 128 10.26 -26.29 -13.12
C LEU A 128 10.89 -25.55 -14.28
N ARG A 129 11.06 -26.20 -15.44
CA ARG A 129 11.56 -25.57 -16.66
C ARG A 129 10.92 -26.10 -17.92
N ALA A 130 10.85 -25.28 -18.95
CA ALA A 130 10.44 -25.67 -20.30
C ALA A 130 11.09 -24.74 -21.33
N SER A 131 11.04 -25.15 -22.62
CA SER A 131 11.50 -24.31 -23.74
C SER A 131 10.35 -23.93 -24.64
N PHE A 132 10.43 -22.74 -25.24
CA PHE A 132 9.49 -22.25 -26.24
C PHE A 132 10.22 -21.47 -27.33
N ARG A 133 9.64 -21.45 -28.51
CA ARG A 133 10.23 -20.71 -29.67
C ARG A 133 9.65 -19.30 -29.72
N ARG A 134 10.52 -18.34 -30.05
CA ARG A 134 10.13 -16.99 -30.39
C ARG A 134 9.31 -17.00 -31.70
N PRO A 135 8.13 -16.30 -31.72
CA PRO A 135 7.39 -16.17 -32.97
C PRO A 135 8.17 -15.46 -34.04
N SER A 136 8.01 -15.91 -35.30
CA SER A 136 8.60 -15.24 -36.47
C SER A 136 7.84 -14.01 -36.93
N ARG A 137 6.56 -13.89 -36.53
CA ARG A 137 5.68 -12.73 -36.77
C ARG A 137 6.06 -11.56 -35.89
N LYS A 138 5.71 -10.36 -36.32
CA LYS A 138 5.90 -9.15 -35.49
C LYS A 138 5.00 -9.15 -34.25
N VAL A 139 5.61 -9.17 -33.08
CA VAL A 139 4.95 -9.30 -31.80
C VAL A 139 4.66 -7.91 -31.21
N TYR A 140 3.46 -7.70 -30.71
CA TYR A 140 3.11 -6.55 -29.86
C TYR A 140 3.63 -6.76 -28.44
N LYS A 141 3.24 -7.87 -27.77
CA LYS A 141 3.74 -8.29 -26.44
C LYS A 141 3.81 -9.80 -26.33
N ILE A 142 4.69 -10.29 -25.48
CA ILE A 142 4.69 -11.68 -25.01
C ILE A 142 4.47 -11.63 -23.49
N LEU A 143 3.37 -12.22 -23.04
CA LEU A 143 3.03 -12.30 -21.62
C LEU A 143 3.28 -13.70 -21.07
N ALA A 144 3.80 -13.76 -19.84
CA ALA A 144 3.70 -14.93 -18.99
C ALA A 144 2.55 -14.68 -17.99
N ASN A 145 1.44 -15.38 -18.17
CA ASN A 145 0.35 -15.45 -17.20
C ASN A 145 0.70 -16.53 -16.18
N VAL A 146 0.95 -16.16 -14.92
CA VAL A 146 1.57 -17.07 -13.94
C VAL A 146 0.91 -16.98 -12.58
N THR A 147 0.65 -18.13 -11.98
CA THR A 147 0.25 -18.25 -10.58
C THR A 147 0.72 -19.57 -9.96
N ALA A 148 0.55 -19.69 -8.67
CA ALA A 148 0.74 -20.94 -7.94
C ALA A 148 -0.36 -21.07 -6.89
N CYS A 149 -0.82 -22.30 -6.63
CA CYS A 149 -1.83 -22.53 -5.63
C CYS A 149 -1.18 -22.74 -4.26
N SER A 150 -1.44 -21.82 -3.37
CA SER A 150 -1.27 -22.00 -1.94
C SER A 150 -2.38 -21.23 -1.26
N PRO A 151 -3.38 -21.85 -0.63
CA PRO A 151 -4.48 -21.14 0.01
C PRO A 151 -3.97 -20.21 1.13
N GLU A 152 -2.85 -20.56 1.73
CA GLU A 152 -2.09 -19.69 2.62
C GLU A 152 -0.62 -19.70 2.16
N PRO A 153 -0.26 -18.90 1.13
CA PRO A 153 1.16 -18.65 0.90
C PRO A 153 1.70 -18.16 2.24
N ALA A 154 2.80 -18.76 2.71
CA ALA A 154 3.38 -18.55 4.04
C ALA A 154 3.79 -17.08 4.29
N ARG A 155 2.95 -16.13 3.87
CA ARG A 155 3.14 -14.68 3.82
C ARG A 155 4.41 -14.27 3.08
N GLN A 156 4.73 -15.05 2.04
CA GLN A 156 5.80 -14.82 1.08
C GLN A 156 5.42 -15.39 -0.28
N TYR A 157 6.23 -15.11 -1.31
CA TYR A 157 5.96 -15.59 -2.66
C TYR A 157 6.31 -17.07 -2.81
N VAL A 158 5.50 -17.78 -3.61
CA VAL A 158 5.68 -19.21 -3.90
C VAL A 158 6.65 -19.40 -5.06
N TYR A 159 6.54 -18.60 -6.14
CA TYR A 159 7.40 -18.75 -7.31
C TYR A 159 8.27 -17.52 -7.57
N SER A 160 9.46 -17.77 -8.11
CA SER A 160 10.31 -16.80 -8.82
C SER A 160 10.49 -17.28 -10.25
N LEU A 161 10.05 -16.48 -11.23
CA LEU A 161 10.08 -16.80 -12.66
C LEU A 161 11.31 -16.20 -13.32
N TYR A 162 11.92 -16.99 -14.20
CA TYR A 162 13.09 -16.59 -15.01
C TYR A 162 12.85 -16.93 -16.48
N VAL A 163 13.34 -16.08 -17.40
CA VAL A 163 13.37 -16.32 -18.84
C VAL A 163 14.80 -16.13 -19.32
N GLY A 164 15.37 -17.16 -19.96
CA GLY A 164 16.78 -17.13 -20.38
C GLY A 164 17.76 -16.91 -19.21
N GLY A 165 17.42 -17.33 -18.00
CA GLY A 165 18.20 -17.12 -16.77
C GLY A 165 18.09 -15.72 -16.17
N VAL A 166 17.27 -14.83 -16.76
CA VAL A 166 17.00 -13.47 -16.26
C VAL A 166 15.70 -13.49 -15.45
N PHE A 167 15.70 -12.85 -14.29
CA PHE A 167 14.50 -12.73 -13.45
C PHE A 167 13.39 -11.99 -14.23
N ALA A 168 12.19 -12.57 -14.25
CA ALA A 168 11.02 -12.02 -14.93
C ALA A 168 9.93 -11.54 -13.95
N GLY A 169 9.74 -12.21 -12.81
CA GLY A 169 8.73 -11.84 -11.83
C GLY A 169 8.61 -12.86 -10.70
N LEU A 170 7.76 -12.56 -9.74
CA LEU A 170 7.49 -13.41 -8.57
C LEU A 170 6.02 -13.34 -8.16
N GLY A 171 5.57 -14.34 -7.42
CA GLY A 171 4.19 -14.44 -6.94
C GLY A 171 3.89 -15.79 -6.29
N PRO A 172 2.61 -16.13 -6.15
CA PRO A 172 1.45 -15.30 -6.50
C PRO A 172 1.28 -14.12 -5.52
N PRO A 173 0.49 -13.10 -5.88
CA PRO A 173 -0.02 -12.13 -4.93
C PRO A 173 -0.85 -12.82 -3.84
N ARG A 174 -1.05 -12.16 -2.70
CA ARG A 174 -1.85 -12.68 -1.59
C ARG A 174 -3.23 -13.11 -2.10
N TYR A 175 -3.63 -14.37 -1.81
CA TYR A 175 -4.94 -14.89 -2.19
C TYR A 175 -6.08 -14.09 -1.53
N GLY A 176 -7.22 -14.04 -2.22
CA GLY A 176 -8.43 -13.38 -1.73
C GLY A 176 -9.55 -14.37 -1.39
N LYS A 177 -10.69 -13.81 -1.03
CA LYS A 177 -11.96 -14.53 -0.89
C LYS A 177 -13.07 -13.77 -1.58
N ASP A 178 -14.02 -14.50 -2.15
CA ASP A 178 -15.27 -13.88 -2.62
C ASP A 178 -16.24 -13.62 -1.45
N ALA A 179 -17.38 -13.00 -1.75
CA ALA A 179 -18.40 -12.70 -0.74
C ALA A 179 -19.00 -13.94 -0.08
N GLN A 180 -18.87 -15.12 -0.69
CA GLN A 180 -19.31 -16.41 -0.18
C GLN A 180 -18.21 -17.12 0.64
N GLY A 181 -16.99 -16.56 0.67
CA GLY A 181 -15.85 -17.10 1.39
C GLY A 181 -15.04 -18.13 0.59
N ASN A 182 -15.32 -18.34 -0.71
CA ASN A 182 -14.52 -19.20 -1.57
C ASN A 182 -13.17 -18.53 -1.87
N SER A 183 -12.11 -19.34 -2.00
CA SER A 183 -10.76 -18.83 -2.26
C SER A 183 -10.62 -18.27 -3.69
N ILE A 184 -9.94 -17.14 -3.78
CA ILE A 184 -9.52 -16.53 -5.04
C ILE A 184 -8.00 -16.55 -5.08
N VAL A 185 -7.42 -17.20 -6.07
CA VAL A 185 -5.99 -17.12 -6.39
C VAL A 185 -5.81 -16.07 -7.48
N TYR A 186 -4.86 -15.17 -7.28
CA TYR A 186 -4.55 -14.16 -8.30
C TYR A 186 -3.35 -14.59 -9.14
N TYR A 187 -3.41 -14.31 -10.45
CA TYR A 187 -2.29 -14.49 -11.35
C TYR A 187 -1.72 -13.16 -11.82
N ASN A 188 -0.43 -13.13 -12.08
CA ASN A 188 0.26 -12.00 -12.70
C ASN A 188 0.33 -12.18 -14.22
N GLY A 189 0.00 -11.13 -14.97
CA GLY A 189 0.38 -11.00 -16.38
C GLY A 189 1.72 -10.27 -16.47
N ILE A 190 2.81 -10.99 -16.73
CA ILE A 190 4.17 -10.45 -16.73
C ILE A 190 4.62 -10.25 -18.17
N ASP A 191 4.98 -9.02 -18.54
CA ASP A 191 5.56 -8.74 -19.86
C ASP A 191 7.01 -9.25 -19.93
N ILE A 192 7.19 -10.34 -20.66
CA ILE A 192 8.50 -10.96 -20.89
C ILE A 192 9.09 -10.64 -22.27
N THR A 193 8.44 -9.77 -23.06
CA THR A 193 8.89 -9.38 -24.40
C THR A 193 10.37 -8.98 -24.44
N PRO A 194 10.89 -8.17 -23.50
CA PRO A 194 12.31 -7.77 -23.50
C PRO A 194 13.28 -8.92 -23.22
N LEU A 195 12.79 -10.02 -22.64
CA LEU A 195 13.60 -11.19 -22.24
C LEU A 195 13.67 -12.27 -23.34
N VAL A 196 12.76 -12.23 -24.32
CA VAL A 196 12.68 -13.20 -25.42
C VAL A 196 13.61 -12.77 -26.56
N CYS A 197 14.91 -13.01 -26.38
CA CYS A 197 15.96 -12.47 -27.26
C CYS A 197 16.45 -13.47 -28.29
N THR A 198 16.25 -14.78 -28.08
CA THR A 198 16.77 -15.87 -28.93
C THR A 198 15.64 -16.58 -29.68
N GLU A 199 15.95 -17.41 -30.66
CA GLU A 199 14.96 -18.23 -31.37
C GLU A 199 14.33 -19.24 -30.42
N GLU A 200 15.13 -19.89 -29.58
CA GLU A 200 14.70 -20.80 -28.52
C GLU A 200 14.98 -20.18 -27.15
N ASN A 201 13.98 -20.11 -26.31
CA ASN A 201 14.04 -19.48 -25.01
C ASN A 201 13.62 -20.47 -23.92
N THR A 202 14.31 -20.45 -22.79
CA THR A 202 13.96 -21.28 -21.64
C THR A 202 13.21 -20.43 -20.61
N VAL A 203 12.06 -20.92 -20.12
CA VAL A 203 11.40 -20.43 -18.93
C VAL A 203 11.69 -21.39 -17.78
N ALA A 204 11.97 -20.85 -16.59
CA ALA A 204 12.14 -21.62 -15.37
C ALA A 204 11.45 -20.93 -14.18
N ALA A 205 10.91 -21.73 -13.27
CA ALA A 205 10.31 -21.26 -12.04
C ALA A 205 10.92 -22.00 -10.85
N LEU A 206 11.52 -21.25 -9.91
CA LEU A 206 11.88 -21.78 -8.60
C LEU A 206 10.68 -21.58 -7.68
N ASN A 207 10.17 -22.67 -7.15
CA ASN A 207 8.98 -22.69 -6.31
C ASN A 207 9.30 -23.19 -4.90
N TYR A 208 8.69 -22.54 -3.91
CA TYR A 208 8.68 -22.99 -2.53
C TYR A 208 7.27 -22.90 -1.94
N THR A 209 6.74 -23.99 -1.43
CA THR A 209 5.53 -24.02 -0.59
C THR A 209 5.50 -25.26 0.27
N SER A 210 5.15 -25.10 1.56
CA SER A 210 4.88 -26.21 2.47
C SER A 210 3.41 -26.68 2.46
N ALA A 211 2.56 -26.01 1.65
CA ALA A 211 1.14 -26.30 1.51
C ALA A 211 0.84 -26.95 0.13
N GLU A 212 -0.21 -26.50 -0.55
CA GLU A 212 -0.60 -27.02 -1.86
C GLU A 212 0.47 -26.80 -2.92
N LYS A 213 0.79 -27.85 -3.64
CA LYS A 213 1.89 -27.92 -4.61
C LYS A 213 1.36 -27.92 -6.02
N SER A 214 1.16 -26.75 -6.58
CA SER A 214 0.77 -26.57 -7.97
C SER A 214 1.25 -25.22 -8.53
N PHE A 215 1.76 -25.24 -9.74
CA PHE A 215 2.24 -24.10 -10.49
C PHE A 215 1.53 -24.04 -11.83
N PHE A 216 1.10 -22.86 -12.24
CA PHE A 216 0.32 -22.62 -13.45
C PHE A 216 0.99 -21.52 -14.27
N CYS A 217 1.27 -21.78 -15.55
CA CYS A 217 1.90 -20.84 -16.43
C CYS A 217 1.38 -21.00 -17.87
N GLU A 218 1.06 -19.86 -18.50
CA GLU A 218 0.86 -19.76 -19.93
C GLU A 218 1.75 -18.66 -20.48
N ILE A 219 2.56 -18.95 -21.50
CA ILE A 219 3.28 -17.94 -22.29
C ILE A 219 2.50 -17.73 -23.57
N ARG A 220 2.01 -16.50 -23.78
CA ARG A 220 1.17 -16.11 -24.90
C ARG A 220 1.77 -14.93 -25.65
N ALA A 221 1.86 -15.05 -26.97
CA ALA A 221 2.22 -13.95 -27.85
C ALA A 221 0.96 -13.22 -28.33
N TYR A 222 1.01 -11.91 -28.31
CA TYR A 222 0.03 -10.99 -28.89
C TYR A 222 0.69 -10.27 -30.07
N TYR A 223 -0.01 -10.21 -31.19
CA TYR A 223 0.52 -9.67 -32.43
C TYR A 223 -0.04 -8.29 -32.74
N GLU A 224 0.67 -7.52 -33.57
CA GLU A 224 0.24 -6.19 -34.00
C GLU A 224 -1.08 -6.20 -34.79
N ASP A 225 -1.48 -7.33 -35.39
CA ASP A 225 -2.76 -7.49 -36.06
C ASP A 225 -3.92 -7.84 -35.12
N GLY A 226 -3.69 -7.86 -33.82
CA GLY A 226 -4.69 -8.16 -32.79
C GLY A 226 -4.91 -9.64 -32.51
N SER A 227 -4.29 -10.56 -33.28
CA SER A 227 -4.34 -11.98 -33.01
C SER A 227 -3.40 -12.37 -31.87
N SER A 228 -3.67 -13.51 -31.22
CA SER A 228 -2.79 -14.07 -30.18
C SER A 228 -2.65 -15.58 -30.31
N GLU A 229 -1.58 -16.15 -29.75
CA GLU A 229 -1.37 -17.58 -29.67
C GLU A 229 -0.62 -17.99 -28.41
N ALA A 230 -0.96 -19.17 -27.84
CA ALA A 230 -0.21 -19.76 -26.74
C ALA A 230 1.06 -20.41 -27.29
N LEU A 231 2.23 -20.01 -26.78
CA LEU A 231 3.53 -20.56 -27.15
C LEU A 231 3.88 -21.79 -26.27
N LEU A 232 3.47 -21.73 -25.02
CA LEU A 232 3.70 -22.76 -24.01
C LEU A 232 2.63 -22.65 -22.92
N SER A 233 2.18 -23.79 -22.38
CA SER A 233 1.37 -23.80 -21.19
C SER A 233 1.68 -25.01 -20.29
N THR A 234 1.32 -24.91 -19.01
CA THR A 234 1.40 -26.04 -18.08
C THR A 234 0.33 -27.12 -18.34
N ALA A 235 -0.63 -26.87 -19.27
CA ALA A 235 -1.53 -27.91 -19.76
C ALA A 235 -0.76 -28.99 -20.58
N ASP A 236 0.36 -28.63 -21.16
CA ASP A 236 1.24 -29.52 -21.89
C ASP A 236 2.37 -30.02 -20.95
N ALA A 237 2.01 -30.74 -19.88
CA ALA A 237 2.91 -31.15 -18.80
C ALA A 237 4.16 -31.91 -19.31
N ASP A 238 4.04 -32.66 -20.39
CA ASP A 238 5.12 -33.39 -21.06
C ASP A 238 6.22 -32.50 -21.69
N ARG A 239 5.95 -31.22 -21.87
CA ARG A 239 6.94 -30.23 -22.29
C ARG A 239 7.75 -29.65 -21.12
N TRP A 240 7.37 -29.98 -19.90
CA TRP A 240 8.00 -29.43 -18.69
C TRP A 240 8.81 -30.50 -17.97
N GLU A 241 9.97 -30.09 -17.47
CA GLU A 241 10.80 -30.85 -16.57
C GLU A 241 10.77 -30.24 -15.18
N ALA A 242 10.84 -31.10 -14.17
CA ALA A 242 10.87 -30.77 -12.77
C ALA A 242 12.11 -31.31 -12.09
N ALA A 243 12.65 -30.61 -11.11
CA ALA A 243 13.72 -31.08 -10.25
C ALA A 243 13.43 -30.74 -8.78
N ASP A 244 13.72 -31.70 -7.88
CA ASP A 244 13.76 -31.43 -6.45
C ASP A 244 14.93 -30.49 -6.12
N ALA A 245 14.65 -29.33 -5.59
CA ALA A 245 15.63 -28.31 -5.24
C ALA A 245 16.03 -28.33 -3.76
N ALA A 246 15.57 -29.28 -2.96
CA ALA A 246 15.88 -29.35 -1.53
C ALA A 246 17.39 -29.50 -1.23
N ALA A 247 18.13 -30.14 -2.13
CA ALA A 247 19.59 -30.25 -2.01
C ALA A 247 20.32 -28.92 -2.29
N VAL A 248 19.74 -28.06 -3.15
CA VAL A 248 20.31 -26.74 -3.52
C VAL A 248 20.06 -25.70 -2.43
N PHE A 249 18.85 -25.69 -1.86
CA PHE A 249 18.41 -24.76 -0.82
C PHE A 249 18.16 -25.53 0.49
N ARG A 250 19.20 -26.07 1.06
CA ARG A 250 19.09 -26.93 2.25
C ARG A 250 18.47 -26.15 3.42
N PRO A 251 17.21 -26.44 3.81
CA PRO A 251 16.57 -25.72 4.90
C PRO A 251 17.23 -26.10 6.24
N SER A 252 17.55 -25.13 7.07
CA SER A 252 18.03 -25.31 8.44
C SER A 252 17.04 -24.77 9.48
N GLY A 253 15.75 -24.90 9.23
CA GLY A 253 14.69 -24.36 10.06
C GLY A 253 14.08 -23.10 9.45
N SER A 254 13.12 -22.51 10.18
CA SER A 254 12.46 -21.28 9.78
C SER A 254 13.24 -20.04 10.18
N ILE A 255 13.29 -19.04 9.31
CA ILE A 255 13.78 -17.69 9.64
C ILE A 255 12.64 -16.79 10.18
N GLY A 256 11.41 -17.28 10.23
CA GLY A 256 10.22 -16.56 10.67
C GLY A 256 10.07 -16.48 12.19
N THR A 257 8.98 -15.89 12.61
CA THR A 257 8.69 -15.60 14.03
C THR A 257 7.59 -16.46 14.63
N GLY A 258 6.97 -17.35 13.89
CA GLY A 258 5.76 -18.08 14.27
C GLY A 258 4.48 -17.55 13.59
N TYR A 259 4.54 -16.38 12.95
CA TYR A 259 3.43 -15.86 12.13
C TYR A 259 3.46 -16.38 10.69
N TYR A 260 4.64 -16.68 10.18
CA TYR A 260 4.83 -17.28 8.87
C TYR A 260 6.05 -18.21 8.89
N PHE A 261 6.11 -19.10 7.92
CA PHE A 261 7.21 -20.02 7.72
C PHE A 261 7.97 -19.65 6.44
N ALA A 262 9.27 -19.40 6.58
CA ALA A 262 10.20 -19.23 5.47
C ALA A 262 11.48 -20.01 5.75
N PRO A 263 11.98 -20.83 4.82
CA PRO A 263 13.23 -21.55 5.00
C PRO A 263 14.41 -20.59 4.94
N ALA A 264 15.49 -20.93 5.67
CA ALA A 264 16.80 -20.34 5.40
C ALA A 264 17.29 -20.84 4.03
N GLU A 265 17.81 -19.93 3.22
CA GLU A 265 18.32 -20.25 1.88
C GLU A 265 19.79 -20.68 1.98
N ASN A 266 20.04 -21.85 2.58
CA ASN A 266 21.38 -22.42 2.69
C ASN A 266 21.85 -22.97 1.33
N PHE A 267 22.39 -22.10 0.50
CA PHE A 267 22.72 -22.39 -0.88
C PHE A 267 23.85 -23.42 -1.01
N ASP A 268 23.71 -24.34 -1.96
CA ASP A 268 24.77 -25.28 -2.37
C ASP A 268 24.99 -25.20 -3.88
N ALA A 269 26.08 -24.52 -4.27
CA ALA A 269 26.39 -24.27 -5.68
C ALA A 269 26.75 -25.54 -6.46
N GLU A 270 27.31 -26.57 -5.78
CA GLU A 270 27.58 -27.85 -6.44
C GLU A 270 26.32 -28.68 -6.67
N ALA A 271 25.38 -28.62 -5.71
CA ALA A 271 24.12 -29.35 -5.85
C ALA A 271 23.28 -28.81 -7.03
N LEU A 272 23.35 -27.51 -7.30
CA LEU A 272 22.68 -26.91 -8.46
C LEU A 272 23.14 -27.53 -9.80
N GLU A 273 24.41 -27.87 -9.93
CA GLU A 273 24.95 -28.50 -11.14
C GLU A 273 24.57 -29.97 -11.29
N ARG A 274 24.12 -30.60 -10.19
CA ARG A 274 23.79 -32.04 -10.11
C ARG A 274 22.29 -32.31 -10.04
N LEU A 275 21.45 -31.32 -10.33
CA LEU A 275 20.00 -31.51 -10.33
C LEU A 275 19.59 -32.66 -11.29
N CYS A 276 18.77 -33.56 -10.75
CA CYS A 276 18.11 -34.59 -11.56
C CYS A 276 16.80 -34.02 -12.11
N TRP A 277 16.64 -34.07 -13.42
CA TRP A 277 15.46 -33.58 -14.11
C TRP A 277 14.58 -34.77 -14.50
N GLU A 278 13.29 -34.67 -14.16
CA GLU A 278 12.24 -35.65 -14.48
C GLU A 278 11.09 -34.93 -15.20
N PRO A 279 10.23 -35.62 -15.95
CA PRO A 279 9.01 -35.01 -16.48
C PRO A 279 8.16 -34.44 -15.35
N ALA A 280 7.61 -33.25 -15.54
CA ALA A 280 6.68 -32.67 -14.57
C ALA A 280 5.36 -33.45 -14.56
N GLU A 281 4.74 -33.59 -13.39
CA GLU A 281 3.45 -34.27 -13.24
C GLU A 281 2.31 -33.25 -13.11
N PRO A 282 1.08 -33.61 -13.57
CA PRO A 282 -0.09 -32.79 -13.43
C PRO A 282 -0.42 -32.47 -11.98
N ALA A 283 -0.77 -31.20 -11.71
CA ALA A 283 -1.27 -30.71 -10.44
C ALA A 283 -2.56 -29.90 -10.66
N PHE A 284 -3.37 -29.78 -9.62
CA PHE A 284 -4.72 -29.22 -9.77
C PHE A 284 -4.97 -28.10 -8.76
N LEU A 285 -5.89 -27.21 -9.10
CA LEU A 285 -6.48 -26.26 -8.16
C LEU A 285 -7.29 -26.98 -7.09
N LEU A 286 -7.27 -26.46 -5.87
CA LEU A 286 -8.20 -26.91 -4.84
C LEU A 286 -9.66 -26.67 -5.30
N PRO A 287 -10.57 -27.63 -5.04
CA PRO A 287 -11.99 -27.45 -5.34
C PRO A 287 -12.56 -26.17 -4.73
N GLY A 288 -13.38 -25.45 -5.49
CA GLY A 288 -13.98 -24.17 -5.05
C GLY A 288 -13.05 -22.96 -5.11
N THR A 289 -11.85 -23.10 -5.66
CA THR A 289 -10.94 -21.97 -5.91
C THR A 289 -11.17 -21.40 -7.30
N SER A 290 -11.30 -20.08 -7.41
CA SER A 290 -11.29 -19.34 -8.68
C SER A 290 -9.93 -18.66 -8.91
N VAL A 291 -9.55 -18.50 -10.18
CA VAL A 291 -8.36 -17.74 -10.55
C VAL A 291 -8.77 -16.44 -11.23
N ARG A 292 -8.17 -15.33 -10.83
CA ARG A 292 -8.47 -13.99 -11.35
C ARG A 292 -7.20 -13.22 -11.63
N PRO A 293 -7.20 -12.25 -12.56
CA PRO A 293 -6.07 -11.36 -12.72
C PRO A 293 -5.83 -10.55 -11.44
N TYR A 294 -4.56 -10.30 -11.11
CA TYR A 294 -4.19 -9.44 -10.00
C TYR A 294 -4.55 -7.99 -10.33
N PRO A 295 -5.36 -7.31 -9.51
CA PRO A 295 -5.89 -5.99 -9.86
C PRO A 295 -4.97 -4.82 -9.48
N ALA A 296 -3.68 -5.07 -9.27
CA ALA A 296 -2.66 -4.05 -9.03
C ALA A 296 -1.40 -4.37 -9.83
N GLU A 297 -0.40 -3.49 -9.78
CA GLU A 297 0.87 -3.70 -10.46
C GLU A 297 1.60 -4.91 -9.88
N PRO A 298 2.22 -5.76 -10.73
CA PRO A 298 3.05 -6.86 -10.25
C PRO A 298 4.22 -6.36 -9.41
N VAL A 299 4.57 -7.12 -8.39
CA VAL A 299 5.80 -6.91 -7.63
C VAL A 299 7.00 -7.29 -8.50
N ASN A 300 8.07 -6.53 -8.40
CA ASN A 300 9.29 -6.74 -9.15
C ASN A 300 10.52 -6.70 -8.24
N ARG A 301 11.67 -7.06 -8.78
CA ARG A 301 12.96 -7.07 -8.10
C ARG A 301 13.86 -5.98 -8.68
N TYR A 302 14.39 -5.15 -7.78
CA TYR A 302 15.28 -4.03 -8.13
C TYR A 302 16.66 -4.24 -7.54
N GLU A 303 17.67 -4.09 -8.35
CA GLU A 303 19.05 -4.19 -7.92
C GLU A 303 19.48 -2.92 -7.17
N ILE A 304 20.10 -3.10 -5.99
CA ILE A 304 20.56 -2.02 -5.11
C ILE A 304 22.06 -2.18 -4.88
N SER A 305 22.84 -1.17 -5.22
CA SER A 305 24.27 -1.14 -4.94
C SER A 305 24.53 -0.85 -3.45
N PRO A 306 25.48 -1.55 -2.81
CA PRO A 306 25.94 -1.21 -1.46
C PRO A 306 26.49 0.22 -1.40
N ARG A 307 26.23 0.93 -0.30
CA ARG A 307 26.84 2.23 -0.01
C ARG A 307 28.27 2.08 0.49
N LYS A 308 28.52 1.02 1.25
CA LYS A 308 29.84 0.74 1.85
C LYS A 308 30.08 -0.77 1.93
N THR A 309 31.28 -1.20 1.55
CA THR A 309 31.76 -2.57 1.70
C THR A 309 33.18 -2.58 2.23
N GLY A 310 33.59 -3.65 2.87
CA GLY A 310 35.00 -3.86 3.28
C GLY A 310 35.13 -4.82 4.46
N SER A 311 36.36 -5.31 4.66
CA SER A 311 36.69 -6.15 5.80
C SER A 311 36.72 -5.36 7.11
N LEU A 312 36.15 -5.92 8.16
CA LEU A 312 36.28 -5.38 9.50
C LEU A 312 37.69 -5.65 10.04
N ARG A 313 38.25 -4.67 10.75
CA ARG A 313 39.59 -4.84 11.40
C ARG A 313 39.49 -5.90 12.49
N ASP A 314 40.54 -6.69 12.60
CA ASP A 314 40.76 -7.70 13.66
C ASP A 314 39.81 -8.93 13.66
N VAL A 315 38.95 -9.06 12.62
CA VAL A 315 38.07 -10.23 12.44
C VAL A 315 37.95 -10.60 10.97
N ASP A 316 37.84 -11.91 10.69
CA ASP A 316 37.62 -12.42 9.32
C ASP A 316 36.15 -12.26 8.93
N VAL A 317 35.73 -10.99 8.68
CA VAL A 317 34.38 -10.60 8.33
C VAL A 317 34.42 -9.57 7.25
N PHE A 318 33.70 -9.82 6.15
CA PHE A 318 33.44 -8.85 5.13
C PHE A 318 32.06 -8.21 5.40
N PHE A 319 32.04 -6.90 5.61
CA PHE A 319 30.86 -6.14 6.00
C PHE A 319 30.30 -5.35 4.84
N VAL A 320 28.96 -5.27 4.75
CA VAL A 320 28.20 -4.53 3.74
C VAL A 320 27.15 -3.67 4.42
N ASP A 321 27.10 -2.37 4.08
CA ASP A 321 26.02 -1.43 4.43
C ASP A 321 25.36 -0.92 3.15
N PHE A 322 24.09 -1.20 2.96
CA PHE A 322 23.30 -0.69 1.82
C PHE A 322 22.90 0.79 1.97
N GLY A 323 23.17 1.39 3.15
CA GLY A 323 22.81 2.78 3.45
C GLY A 323 21.37 2.98 3.82
N LYS A 324 20.45 2.21 3.25
CA LYS A 324 19.05 2.12 3.62
C LYS A 324 18.63 0.66 3.73
N GLU A 325 17.67 0.41 4.57
CA GLU A 325 17.05 -0.90 4.73
C GLU A 325 16.27 -1.27 3.46
N LEU A 326 16.31 -2.53 3.10
CA LEU A 326 15.55 -3.07 1.97
C LEU A 326 14.81 -4.35 2.37
N VAL A 327 13.74 -4.62 1.64
CA VAL A 327 12.97 -5.87 1.74
C VAL A 327 13.32 -6.73 0.54
N GLY A 328 13.91 -7.90 0.76
CA GLY A 328 14.36 -8.77 -0.34
C GLY A 328 15.52 -9.67 0.06
N GLY A 329 16.55 -9.72 -0.77
CA GLY A 329 17.74 -10.55 -0.58
C GLY A 329 19.01 -9.88 -1.08
N ILE A 330 20.05 -10.67 -1.27
CA ILE A 330 21.33 -10.23 -1.86
C ILE A 330 21.75 -11.15 -3.00
N GLY A 331 22.60 -10.62 -3.87
CA GLY A 331 23.40 -11.39 -4.81
C GLY A 331 24.88 -11.26 -4.52
N LEU A 332 25.62 -12.33 -4.81
CA LEU A 332 27.06 -12.43 -4.65
C LEU A 332 27.68 -13.04 -5.91
N GLU A 333 28.70 -12.37 -6.48
CA GLU A 333 29.63 -12.95 -7.42
C GLU A 333 31.01 -13.05 -6.78
N ILE A 334 31.58 -14.25 -6.80
CA ILE A 334 32.90 -14.54 -6.23
C ILE A 334 33.59 -15.64 -7.03
N ASP A 335 34.91 -15.51 -7.23
CA ASP A 335 35.75 -16.57 -7.75
C ASP A 335 36.50 -17.24 -6.61
N ALA A 336 36.03 -18.43 -6.22
CA ALA A 336 36.55 -19.16 -5.09
C ALA A 336 37.73 -20.06 -5.55
N PRO A 337 38.95 -19.95 -4.94
CA PRO A 337 40.08 -20.77 -5.33
C PRO A 337 39.86 -22.27 -5.10
N GLU A 338 39.04 -22.60 -4.12
CA GLU A 338 38.58 -23.94 -3.78
C GLU A 338 37.15 -23.91 -3.25
N ALA A 339 36.52 -25.09 -3.14
CA ALA A 339 35.18 -25.18 -2.55
C ALA A 339 35.24 -24.72 -1.08
N ALA A 340 34.31 -23.87 -0.68
CA ALA A 340 34.29 -23.25 0.64
C ALA A 340 32.87 -23.15 1.21
N GLU A 341 32.76 -23.14 2.52
CA GLU A 341 31.53 -22.85 3.22
C GLU A 341 31.64 -21.47 3.87
N ILE A 342 30.70 -20.58 3.55
CA ILE A 342 30.60 -19.20 4.07
C ILE A 342 29.32 -19.03 4.88
N ILE A 343 29.37 -18.17 5.90
CA ILE A 343 28.20 -17.78 6.68
C ILE A 343 27.79 -16.38 6.25
N VAL A 344 26.49 -16.20 6.00
CA VAL A 344 25.90 -14.92 5.60
C VAL A 344 24.90 -14.50 6.68
N ARG A 345 25.07 -13.31 7.23
CA ARG A 345 24.21 -12.74 8.27
C ARG A 345 23.59 -11.44 7.81
N PHE A 346 22.30 -11.27 8.05
CA PHE A 346 21.53 -10.06 7.69
C PHE A 346 20.95 -9.43 8.94
N GLY A 347 20.77 -8.11 8.93
CA GLY A 347 20.10 -7.41 10.03
C GLY A 347 19.68 -5.98 9.70
N GLU A 348 18.63 -5.53 10.39
CA GLU A 348 18.15 -4.14 10.37
C GLU A 348 19.08 -3.23 11.18
N GLU A 349 19.70 -3.78 12.23
CA GLU A 349 20.50 -3.05 13.22
C GLU A 349 21.91 -3.60 13.37
N LEU A 350 22.78 -2.78 13.95
CA LEU A 350 24.08 -3.22 14.47
C LEU A 350 24.05 -3.32 16.00
N GLU A 351 24.69 -4.37 16.54
CA GLU A 351 24.92 -4.58 17.97
C GLU A 351 26.41 -4.76 18.21
N ASN A 352 27.02 -3.88 19.01
CA ASN A 352 28.48 -3.85 19.26
C ASN A 352 29.32 -3.82 17.97
N GLY A 353 28.85 -3.09 16.94
CA GLY A 353 29.51 -2.95 15.64
C GLY A 353 29.37 -4.15 14.70
N ARG A 354 28.58 -5.17 15.05
CA ARG A 354 28.30 -6.38 14.27
C ARG A 354 26.84 -6.43 13.86
N VAL A 355 26.52 -7.14 12.80
CA VAL A 355 25.15 -7.35 12.35
C VAL A 355 24.34 -8.10 13.41
N ARG A 356 23.21 -7.50 13.82
CA ARG A 356 22.26 -8.15 14.72
C ARG A 356 21.37 -9.12 13.92
N TYR A 357 21.89 -10.29 13.57
CA TYR A 357 21.21 -11.32 12.79
C TYR A 357 20.13 -12.08 13.58
N ARG A 358 20.26 -12.14 14.92
CA ARG A 358 19.19 -12.56 15.83
C ARG A 358 18.37 -11.32 16.17
N MET A 359 17.35 -11.08 15.35
CA MET A 359 16.61 -9.85 15.38
C MET A 359 15.73 -9.72 16.63
N ARG A 360 15.33 -8.50 16.97
CA ARG A 360 14.39 -8.23 18.08
C ARG A 360 13.07 -8.97 17.91
N THR A 361 12.63 -9.14 16.68
CA THR A 361 11.38 -9.79 16.27
C THR A 361 11.38 -11.31 16.47
N GLY A 362 12.54 -11.91 16.79
CA GLY A 362 12.71 -13.35 16.92
C GLY A 362 13.20 -14.05 15.64
N ASN A 363 13.27 -13.36 14.52
CA ASN A 363 13.86 -13.90 13.29
C ASN A 363 15.35 -14.18 13.51
N CYS A 364 15.84 -15.24 12.87
CA CYS A 364 17.27 -15.55 12.79
C CYS A 364 17.70 -15.51 11.33
N TYR A 365 18.40 -14.46 10.95
CA TYR A 365 18.84 -14.23 9.58
C TYR A 365 20.30 -14.63 9.40
N GLU A 366 20.58 -15.93 9.57
CA GLU A 366 21.87 -16.55 9.32
C GLU A 366 21.71 -17.69 8.33
N GLU A 367 22.52 -17.69 7.28
CA GLU A 367 22.53 -18.67 6.21
C GLU A 367 23.94 -19.21 6.02
N THR A 368 24.05 -20.47 5.60
CA THR A 368 25.30 -21.14 5.26
C THR A 368 25.29 -21.43 3.77
N TRP A 369 26.19 -20.78 3.01
CA TRP A 369 26.30 -20.97 1.58
C TRP A 369 27.56 -21.80 1.26
N ARG A 370 27.41 -22.83 0.43
CA ARG A 370 28.50 -23.62 -0.10
C ARG A 370 28.86 -23.15 -1.50
N LEU A 371 30.07 -22.64 -1.63
CA LEU A 371 30.66 -22.22 -2.88
C LEU A 371 31.36 -23.42 -3.54
N LYS A 372 31.25 -23.55 -4.85
CA LYS A 372 32.11 -24.44 -5.64
C LYS A 372 33.44 -23.77 -5.98
N SER A 373 34.47 -24.55 -6.34
CA SER A 373 35.68 -23.99 -6.91
C SER A 373 35.40 -23.24 -8.22
N GLY A 374 36.06 -22.09 -8.42
CA GLY A 374 35.86 -21.21 -9.55
C GLY A 374 34.72 -20.21 -9.34
N ARG A 375 34.10 -19.77 -10.44
CA ARG A 375 33.10 -18.71 -10.45
C ARG A 375 31.78 -19.17 -9.83
N ASN A 376 31.32 -18.42 -8.83
CA ASN A 376 30.00 -18.55 -8.21
C ASN A 376 29.20 -17.27 -8.46
N ARG A 377 27.92 -17.44 -8.81
CA ARG A 377 26.91 -16.38 -8.79
C ARG A 377 25.69 -16.91 -8.06
N LEU A 378 25.44 -16.36 -6.89
CA LEU A 378 24.37 -16.77 -5.98
C LEU A 378 23.45 -15.61 -5.71
N GLU A 379 22.16 -15.85 -5.58
CA GLU A 379 21.16 -14.83 -5.33
C GLU A 379 20.02 -15.39 -4.47
N ASN A 380 19.66 -14.70 -3.38
CA ASN A 380 18.47 -15.04 -2.61
C ASN A 380 17.20 -14.84 -3.44
N THR A 381 16.22 -15.68 -3.20
CA THR A 381 14.88 -15.60 -3.77
C THR A 381 13.83 -15.22 -2.72
N GLY A 382 14.09 -15.56 -1.46
CA GLY A 382 13.24 -15.23 -0.32
C GLY A 382 13.34 -13.77 0.10
N MET A 383 12.37 -13.37 0.90
CA MET A 383 12.19 -11.99 1.34
C MET A 383 12.65 -11.83 2.80
N LYS A 384 13.69 -11.04 3.01
CA LYS A 384 14.23 -10.63 4.32
C LYS A 384 14.19 -9.11 4.40
N THR A 385 14.24 -8.55 5.59
CA THR A 385 14.31 -7.11 5.80
C THR A 385 15.62 -6.78 6.50
N PHE A 386 16.46 -5.99 5.85
CA PHE A 386 17.82 -5.73 6.35
C PHE A 386 18.43 -4.48 5.72
N ARG A 387 19.39 -3.90 6.39
CA ARG A 387 20.29 -2.87 5.88
C ARG A 387 21.72 -3.36 5.80
N TYR A 388 22.12 -4.22 6.75
CA TYR A 388 23.48 -4.66 6.94
C TYR A 388 23.63 -6.14 6.63
N VAL A 389 24.78 -6.51 6.04
CA VAL A 389 25.15 -7.90 5.79
C VAL A 389 26.60 -8.15 6.24
N GLU A 390 26.83 -9.30 6.81
CA GLU A 390 28.17 -9.84 7.10
C GLU A 390 28.38 -11.17 6.39
N PHE A 391 29.54 -11.30 5.76
CA PHE A 391 30.03 -12.58 5.27
C PHE A 391 31.22 -13.02 6.14
N LEU A 392 31.20 -14.27 6.63
CA LEU A 392 32.27 -14.88 7.35
C LEU A 392 32.89 -15.97 6.50
N ASN A 393 34.19 -16.18 6.65
CA ASN A 393 34.99 -17.23 5.97
C ASN A 393 34.97 -17.08 4.42
N LEU A 394 34.95 -15.84 3.89
CA LEU A 394 35.07 -15.66 2.44
C LEU A 394 36.45 -16.15 1.96
N PRO A 395 36.51 -17.08 0.96
CA PRO A 395 37.78 -17.59 0.46
C PRO A 395 38.54 -16.57 -0.43
N ALA A 396 37.85 -15.53 -0.89
CA ALA A 396 38.39 -14.45 -1.72
C ALA A 396 37.56 -13.19 -1.56
N SER A 397 38.03 -12.05 -2.06
CA SER A 397 37.23 -10.85 -2.16
C SER A 397 36.11 -11.04 -3.18
N PRO A 398 34.85 -10.63 -2.87
CA PRO A 398 33.76 -10.67 -3.83
C PRO A 398 34.07 -9.82 -5.06
N ALA A 399 33.77 -10.33 -6.26
CA ALA A 399 33.82 -9.55 -7.51
C ALA A 399 32.65 -8.55 -7.56
N ARG A 400 31.47 -8.94 -7.04
CA ARG A 400 30.28 -8.09 -6.98
C ARG A 400 29.37 -8.53 -5.83
N ILE A 401 28.75 -7.54 -5.17
CA ILE A 401 27.63 -7.73 -4.22
C ILE A 401 26.55 -6.73 -4.58
N TRP A 402 25.29 -7.15 -4.55
CA TRP A 402 24.13 -6.26 -4.72
C TRP A 402 22.97 -6.69 -3.83
N GLY A 403 22.10 -5.76 -3.49
CA GLY A 403 20.81 -6.05 -2.88
C GLY A 403 19.75 -6.32 -3.95
N THR A 404 18.76 -7.13 -3.63
CA THR A 404 17.60 -7.42 -4.50
C THR A 404 16.34 -6.95 -3.80
N ALA A 405 16.00 -5.66 -3.95
CA ALA A 405 14.81 -5.09 -3.31
C ALA A 405 13.53 -5.58 -4.04
N ILE A 406 12.60 -6.15 -3.29
CA ILE A 406 11.32 -6.67 -3.76
C ILE A 406 10.23 -5.65 -3.41
N ARG A 407 9.65 -5.02 -4.41
CA ARG A 407 8.60 -4.02 -4.25
C ARG A 407 7.88 -3.73 -5.57
N GLN A 408 6.77 -3.01 -5.51
CA GLN A 408 6.18 -2.43 -6.73
C GLN A 408 7.08 -1.33 -7.31
N GLU A 409 6.83 -0.96 -8.55
CA GLU A 409 7.44 0.22 -9.15
C GLU A 409 7.03 1.47 -8.36
N PHE A 410 7.94 2.44 -8.26
CA PHE A 410 7.72 3.69 -7.52
C PHE A 410 8.26 4.86 -8.31
N ASP A 411 7.42 5.87 -8.58
CA ASP A 411 7.83 7.10 -9.25
C ASP A 411 8.34 8.12 -8.23
N GLU A 412 9.65 8.26 -8.15
CA GLU A 412 10.31 9.25 -7.28
C GLU A 412 9.93 10.69 -7.62
N THR A 413 9.48 10.95 -8.84
CA THR A 413 9.19 12.29 -9.36
C THR A 413 7.75 12.74 -9.15
N ALA A 414 6.84 11.81 -8.82
CA ALA A 414 5.41 12.09 -8.64
C ALA A 414 5.16 13.09 -7.50
N SER A 415 6.01 13.13 -6.49
CA SER A 415 5.88 14.02 -5.34
C SER A 415 7.21 14.64 -4.93
N CYS A 416 7.13 15.84 -4.38
CA CYS A 416 8.29 16.57 -3.88
C CYS A 416 7.86 17.42 -2.68
N PHE A 417 8.74 17.58 -1.70
CA PHE A 417 8.53 18.48 -0.57
C PHE A 417 9.84 19.14 -0.16
N GLU A 418 9.78 20.43 0.15
CA GLU A 418 10.88 21.17 0.72
C GLU A 418 10.33 22.19 1.72
N SER A 419 11.06 22.43 2.82
CA SER A 419 10.66 23.40 3.82
C SER A 419 11.88 24.10 4.46
N SER A 420 11.58 25.11 5.28
CA SER A 420 12.59 25.78 6.11
C SER A 420 13.12 24.93 7.26
N SER A 421 12.56 23.74 7.52
CA SER A 421 13.00 22.81 8.56
C SER A 421 13.78 21.66 7.97
N ALA A 422 15.07 21.57 8.24
CA ALA A 422 15.90 20.45 7.82
C ALA A 422 15.42 19.11 8.41
N LEU A 423 14.89 19.11 9.65
CA LEU A 423 14.32 17.92 10.27
C LEU A 423 13.08 17.42 9.50
N LEU A 424 12.15 18.32 9.17
CA LEU A 424 10.93 17.95 8.46
C LEU A 424 11.23 17.43 7.05
N ASN A 425 12.21 18.02 6.35
CA ASN A 425 12.65 17.51 5.05
C ASN A 425 13.19 16.07 5.18
N ARG A 426 14.01 15.79 6.21
CA ARG A 426 14.48 14.42 6.51
C ARG A 426 13.34 13.46 6.87
N ILE A 427 12.35 13.91 7.63
CA ILE A 427 11.16 13.10 7.98
C ILE A 427 10.34 12.78 6.73
N TYR A 428 10.19 13.75 5.80
CA TYR A 428 9.52 13.48 4.52
C TYR A 428 10.26 12.42 3.71
N ASP A 429 11.56 12.55 3.52
CA ASP A 429 12.37 11.58 2.78
C ASP A 429 12.33 10.19 3.43
N PHE A 430 12.34 10.14 4.75
CA PHE A 430 12.26 8.92 5.54
C PHE A 430 10.91 8.20 5.34
N THR A 431 9.82 8.94 5.42
CA THR A 431 8.48 8.39 5.28
C THR A 431 8.12 8.06 3.82
N LYS A 432 8.56 8.86 2.86
CA LYS A 432 8.47 8.56 1.42
C LYS A 432 9.24 7.28 1.08
N TYR A 433 10.47 7.13 1.61
CA TYR A 433 11.23 5.89 1.42
C TYR A 433 10.56 4.69 2.08
N THR A 434 9.94 4.85 3.24
CA THR A 434 9.16 3.79 3.89
C THR A 434 8.06 3.28 2.95
N VAL A 435 7.24 4.17 2.38
CA VAL A 435 6.21 3.79 1.40
C VAL A 435 6.83 3.01 0.24
N LYS A 436 7.89 3.55 -0.39
CA LYS A 436 8.58 2.88 -1.50
C LYS A 436 9.07 1.48 -1.15
N ALA A 437 9.71 1.30 0.00
CA ALA A 437 10.36 0.05 0.37
C ALA A 437 9.37 -1.03 0.82
N THR A 438 8.17 -0.65 1.26
CA THR A 438 7.20 -1.56 1.88
C THR A 438 5.96 -1.84 1.03
N ASN A 439 5.84 -1.26 -0.17
CA ASN A 439 4.76 -1.56 -1.12
C ASN A 439 5.09 -2.83 -1.90
N GLN A 440 4.54 -3.96 -1.45
CA GLN A 440 4.60 -5.25 -2.16
C GLN A 440 3.24 -5.56 -2.82
N ASP A 441 2.73 -6.78 -2.60
CA ASP A 441 1.46 -7.25 -3.16
C ASP A 441 0.24 -6.85 -2.30
N LEU A 442 0.47 -6.34 -1.11
CA LEU A 442 -0.55 -5.96 -0.13
C LEU A 442 0.07 -5.01 0.90
N TYR A 443 -0.70 -4.09 1.48
CA TYR A 443 -0.24 -3.37 2.66
C TYR A 443 -0.26 -4.28 3.87
N VAL A 444 0.90 -4.42 4.52
CA VAL A 444 1.07 -5.25 5.71
C VAL A 444 1.61 -4.41 6.87
N ASP A 445 1.51 -4.93 8.09
CA ASP A 445 1.99 -4.29 9.32
C ASP A 445 3.52 -4.13 9.31
N SER A 446 4.22 -5.23 9.12
CA SER A 446 5.67 -5.26 9.17
C SER A 446 6.25 -6.23 8.15
N GLN A 447 7.41 -5.90 7.62
CA GLN A 447 8.05 -6.74 6.60
C GLN A 447 8.89 -7.87 7.22
N SER A 448 9.28 -7.74 8.48
CA SER A 448 10.17 -8.70 9.14
C SER A 448 9.47 -9.65 10.10
N ARG A 449 8.34 -9.29 10.75
CA ARG A 449 7.73 -10.13 11.79
C ARG A 449 6.46 -10.85 11.36
N GLU A 450 5.36 -10.12 11.09
CA GLU A 450 4.05 -10.74 10.87
C GLU A 450 3.68 -10.86 9.40
N ARG A 451 4.00 -9.85 8.60
CA ARG A 451 3.56 -9.70 7.20
C ARG A 451 2.05 -9.88 7.07
N GLY A 452 1.31 -9.39 8.06
CA GLY A 452 -0.14 -9.43 8.17
C GLY A 452 -0.77 -8.14 7.67
N ALA A 453 -1.88 -8.24 6.95
CA ALA A 453 -2.68 -7.07 6.63
C ALA A 453 -3.61 -6.76 7.81
N TYR A 454 -3.59 -5.50 8.25
CA TYR A 454 -4.46 -4.97 9.30
C TYR A 454 -5.04 -3.63 8.84
N GLU A 455 -6.33 -3.41 9.10
CA GLU A 455 -7.03 -2.21 8.62
C GLU A 455 -6.45 -0.91 9.18
N GLY A 456 -5.98 -0.92 10.44
CA GLY A 456 -5.36 0.25 11.07
C GLY A 456 -4.08 0.67 10.38
N ASP A 457 -3.22 -0.30 10.08
CA ASP A 457 -1.98 -0.11 9.33
C ASP A 457 -2.27 0.32 7.89
N ALA A 458 -3.20 -0.38 7.25
CA ALA A 458 -3.50 -0.19 5.84
C ALA A 458 -4.07 1.21 5.54
N LEU A 459 -4.88 1.81 6.44
CA LEU A 459 -5.39 3.17 6.26
C LEU A 459 -4.24 4.20 6.24
N ILE A 460 -3.28 4.06 7.16
CA ILE A 460 -2.13 4.98 7.24
C ILE A 460 -1.23 4.80 6.01
N ASN A 461 -0.96 3.55 5.62
CA ASN A 461 -0.18 3.22 4.43
C ASN A 461 -0.83 3.78 3.16
N MET A 462 -2.15 3.60 3.00
CA MET A 462 -2.96 4.12 1.91
C MET A 462 -2.85 5.64 1.78
N LEU A 463 -3.10 6.37 2.87
CA LEU A 463 -3.05 7.83 2.85
C LEU A 463 -1.63 8.37 2.66
N SER A 464 -0.62 7.66 3.17
CA SER A 464 0.78 8.00 2.95
C SER A 464 1.21 7.73 1.50
N ALA A 465 0.77 6.63 0.90
CA ALA A 465 1.00 6.34 -0.52
C ALA A 465 0.34 7.40 -1.41
N TYR A 466 -0.93 7.74 -1.17
CA TYR A 466 -1.65 8.78 -1.93
C TYR A 466 -1.02 10.17 -1.80
N ALA A 467 -0.21 10.42 -0.76
CA ALA A 467 0.51 11.67 -0.60
C ALA A 467 1.81 11.73 -1.41
N VAL A 468 2.38 10.59 -1.80
CA VAL A 468 3.71 10.55 -2.41
C VAL A 468 3.76 9.92 -3.80
N GLU A 469 2.71 9.22 -4.24
CA GLU A 469 2.62 8.61 -5.57
C GLU A 469 1.18 8.65 -6.12
N ASP A 470 1.02 8.51 -7.44
CA ASP A 470 -0.26 8.55 -8.12
C ASP A 470 -0.81 7.15 -8.48
N ARG A 471 -0.37 6.12 -7.75
CA ARG A 471 -0.77 4.72 -7.94
C ARG A 471 -1.79 4.31 -6.88
N TYR A 472 -2.99 3.97 -7.30
CA TYR A 472 -4.14 3.73 -6.41
C TYR A 472 -4.52 2.25 -6.31
N ALA A 473 -4.05 1.41 -7.25
CA ALA A 473 -4.51 0.04 -7.41
C ALA A 473 -4.16 -0.86 -6.20
N LEU A 474 -2.95 -0.73 -5.63
CA LEU A 474 -2.53 -1.50 -4.44
C LEU A 474 -3.39 -1.18 -3.21
N ALA A 475 -3.67 0.10 -2.99
CA ALA A 475 -4.52 0.56 -1.90
C ALA A 475 -5.95 0.00 -2.02
N ARG A 476 -6.52 0.06 -3.23
CA ARG A 476 -7.82 -0.53 -3.55
C ARG A 476 -7.83 -2.04 -3.35
N PHE A 477 -6.81 -2.75 -3.83
CA PHE A 477 -6.70 -4.19 -3.62
C PHE A 477 -6.63 -4.55 -2.14
N THR A 478 -5.85 -3.79 -1.35
CA THR A 478 -5.78 -3.99 0.10
C THR A 478 -7.14 -3.77 0.78
N ALA A 479 -7.90 -2.75 0.37
CA ALA A 479 -9.26 -2.52 0.87
C ALA A 479 -10.19 -3.69 0.54
N LEU A 480 -10.20 -4.17 -0.72
CA LEU A 480 -10.95 -5.36 -1.16
C LEU A 480 -10.56 -6.61 -0.35
N TYR A 481 -9.26 -6.83 -0.15
CA TYR A 481 -8.76 -7.95 0.65
C TYR A 481 -9.30 -7.89 2.09
N LEU A 482 -9.17 -6.74 2.76
CA LEU A 482 -9.61 -6.57 4.15
C LEU A 482 -11.13 -6.60 4.31
N ASN A 483 -11.92 -6.33 3.27
CA ASN A 483 -13.36 -6.49 3.32
C ASN A 483 -13.76 -7.95 3.57
N THR A 484 -13.00 -8.92 3.06
CA THR A 484 -13.24 -10.36 3.23
C THR A 484 -12.33 -11.01 4.29
N HIS A 485 -11.22 -10.39 4.65
CA HIS A 485 -10.26 -10.87 5.66
C HIS A 485 -10.29 -9.98 6.90
N ARG A 486 -11.27 -10.25 7.77
CA ARG A 486 -11.47 -9.50 9.01
C ARG A 486 -10.34 -9.77 10.00
N THR A 487 -9.74 -8.70 10.56
CA THR A 487 -8.73 -8.81 11.60
C THR A 487 -9.34 -8.82 13.02
N TRP A 488 -8.52 -8.96 14.06
CA TRP A 488 -9.00 -9.18 15.44
C TRP A 488 -9.35 -7.91 16.21
N PRO A 489 -8.74 -6.72 15.99
CA PRO A 489 -9.13 -5.53 16.74
C PRO A 489 -10.50 -5.01 16.30
N ALA A 490 -11.36 -4.70 17.29
CA ALA A 490 -12.73 -4.25 17.01
C ALA A 490 -12.78 -2.94 16.22
N GLU A 491 -11.96 -1.96 16.61
CA GLU A 491 -11.87 -0.66 15.95
C GLU A 491 -11.35 -0.78 14.52
N TYR A 492 -10.42 -1.70 14.27
CA TYR A 492 -9.79 -1.91 12.96
C TYR A 492 -10.80 -2.34 11.92
N VAL A 493 -11.69 -3.26 12.27
CA VAL A 493 -12.72 -3.74 11.34
C VAL A 493 -13.57 -2.59 10.77
N LEU A 494 -13.82 -1.54 11.57
CA LEU A 494 -14.57 -0.35 11.13
C LEU A 494 -13.78 0.48 10.12
N ILE A 495 -12.44 0.41 10.14
CA ILE A 495 -11.56 1.16 9.26
C ILE A 495 -11.70 0.72 7.80
N SER A 496 -12.11 -0.53 7.51
CA SER A 496 -12.45 -0.95 6.14
C SER A 496 -13.45 0.01 5.47
N ILE A 497 -14.44 0.52 6.22
CA ILE A 497 -15.43 1.47 5.70
C ILE A 497 -14.76 2.82 5.38
N LEU A 498 -13.83 3.26 6.23
CA LEU A 498 -13.07 4.49 6.01
C LEU A 498 -12.16 4.36 4.79
N MET A 499 -11.48 3.23 4.63
CA MET A 499 -10.62 2.96 3.47
C MET A 499 -11.41 2.99 2.16
N ALA A 500 -12.58 2.36 2.12
CA ALA A 500 -13.44 2.37 0.93
C ALA A 500 -13.93 3.79 0.60
N TRP A 501 -14.21 4.63 1.60
CA TRP A 501 -14.61 6.01 1.41
C TRP A 501 -13.44 6.88 0.91
N GLU A 502 -12.24 6.75 1.51
CA GLU A 502 -11.03 7.49 1.06
C GLU A 502 -10.62 7.06 -0.35
N ASP A 503 -10.69 5.76 -0.70
CA ASP A 503 -10.45 5.28 -2.05
C ASP A 503 -11.34 5.99 -3.08
N TYR A 504 -12.65 6.06 -2.80
CA TYR A 504 -13.60 6.76 -3.67
C TYR A 504 -13.30 8.26 -3.77
N LEU A 505 -12.98 8.93 -2.66
CA LEU A 505 -12.66 10.35 -2.68
C LEU A 505 -11.41 10.65 -3.52
N TYR A 506 -10.37 9.80 -3.42
CA TYR A 506 -9.14 10.01 -4.17
C TYR A 506 -9.24 9.61 -5.63
N THR A 507 -9.91 8.50 -5.93
CA THR A 507 -9.97 7.96 -7.30
C THR A 507 -11.17 8.42 -8.10
N GLY A 508 -12.29 8.77 -7.47
CA GLY A 508 -13.58 9.05 -8.13
C GLY A 508 -14.27 7.81 -8.68
N ASP A 509 -13.71 6.62 -8.45
CA ASP A 509 -14.24 5.36 -8.96
C ASP A 509 -15.06 4.64 -7.88
N ALA A 510 -16.35 4.55 -8.05
CA ALA A 510 -17.32 3.97 -7.12
C ALA A 510 -17.43 2.43 -7.23
N SER A 511 -16.61 1.76 -8.02
CA SER A 511 -16.71 0.31 -8.26
C SER A 511 -16.59 -0.50 -6.98
N LEU A 512 -15.59 -0.20 -6.13
CA LEU A 512 -15.42 -0.82 -4.81
C LEU A 512 -16.66 -0.63 -3.94
N LEU A 513 -17.24 0.57 -3.93
CA LEU A 513 -18.43 0.84 -3.12
C LEU A 513 -19.64 0.02 -3.59
N ARG A 514 -19.77 -0.18 -4.91
CA ARG A 514 -20.88 -0.97 -5.48
C ARG A 514 -20.70 -2.47 -5.24
N SER A 515 -19.50 -2.99 -5.48
CA SER A 515 -19.22 -4.43 -5.35
C SER A 515 -19.32 -4.91 -3.90
N ASP A 516 -18.83 -4.10 -2.95
CA ASP A 516 -18.61 -4.52 -1.58
C ASP A 516 -19.57 -3.88 -0.57
N TYR A 517 -20.64 -3.22 -1.03
CA TYR A 517 -21.56 -2.50 -0.13
C TYR A 517 -22.06 -3.35 1.03
N GLU A 518 -22.52 -4.58 0.74
CA GLU A 518 -23.03 -5.49 1.78
C GLU A 518 -21.92 -5.94 2.74
N LEU A 519 -20.71 -6.17 2.25
CA LEU A 519 -19.54 -6.49 3.08
C LEU A 519 -19.21 -5.32 4.00
N LEU A 520 -19.23 -4.08 3.49
CA LEU A 520 -18.99 -2.87 4.28
C LEU A 520 -20.06 -2.66 5.35
N GLN A 521 -21.35 -2.89 5.04
CA GLN A 521 -22.40 -2.90 6.06
C GLN A 521 -22.13 -3.95 7.15
N GLY A 522 -21.65 -5.13 6.76
CA GLY A 522 -21.28 -6.23 7.65
C GLY A 522 -20.10 -5.94 8.58
N LYS A 523 -19.32 -4.86 8.32
CA LYS A 523 -18.26 -4.40 9.21
C LYS A 523 -18.80 -3.65 10.44
N LEU A 524 -19.99 -3.04 10.38
CA LEU A 524 -20.62 -2.44 11.52
C LEU A 524 -21.04 -3.53 12.53
N PHE A 525 -20.92 -3.19 13.80
CA PHE A 525 -21.42 -4.05 14.85
C PHE A 525 -22.95 -4.09 14.83
N PRO A 526 -23.59 -5.29 15.02
CA PRO A 526 -25.03 -5.43 15.12
C PRO A 526 -25.61 -4.54 16.21
N GLU A 527 -26.73 -3.86 15.95
CA GLU A 527 -27.38 -2.94 16.90
C GLU A 527 -27.76 -3.61 18.23
N LYS A 528 -28.06 -4.90 18.21
CA LYS A 528 -28.35 -5.70 19.43
C LYS A 528 -27.21 -5.73 20.45
N TYR A 529 -25.99 -5.34 20.05
CA TYR A 529 -24.84 -5.23 20.94
C TYR A 529 -24.65 -3.81 21.48
N ALA A 530 -25.42 -2.84 21.00
CA ALA A 530 -25.47 -1.52 21.59
C ALA A 530 -26.40 -1.52 22.81
N ASP A 531 -26.11 -0.66 23.78
CA ASP A 531 -27.00 -0.41 24.89
C ASP A 531 -28.20 0.48 24.51
N CYS A 532 -29.08 0.80 25.47
CA CYS A 532 -30.22 1.67 25.23
C CYS A 532 -29.88 3.13 24.87
N ARG A 533 -28.59 3.52 24.92
CA ARG A 533 -28.03 4.81 24.54
C ARG A 533 -27.20 4.72 23.23
N GLY A 534 -27.18 3.55 22.58
CA GLY A 534 -26.42 3.32 21.34
C GLY A 534 -24.92 3.09 21.57
N LEU A 535 -24.41 3.00 22.82
CA LEU A 535 -23.00 2.73 23.10
C LEU A 535 -22.70 1.24 23.03
N TYR A 536 -21.56 0.91 22.46
CA TYR A 536 -21.04 -0.46 22.37
C TYR A 536 -20.08 -0.75 23.51
N GLY A 537 -20.39 -1.80 24.27
CA GLY A 537 -19.58 -2.25 25.40
C GLY A 537 -18.61 -3.35 25.04
N ARG A 538 -17.41 -3.32 25.63
CA ARG A 538 -16.34 -4.31 25.42
C ARG A 538 -16.77 -5.75 25.72
N GLY A 539 -17.39 -5.96 26.89
CA GLY A 539 -17.81 -7.29 27.34
C GLY A 539 -18.90 -7.90 26.47
N ILE A 540 -19.80 -7.08 25.92
CA ILE A 540 -20.85 -7.53 25.00
C ILE A 540 -20.25 -7.94 23.65
N LEU A 541 -19.30 -7.17 23.13
CA LEU A 541 -18.60 -7.48 21.89
C LEU A 541 -17.82 -8.80 22.00
N GLN A 542 -17.12 -9.03 23.12
CA GLN A 542 -16.41 -10.28 23.38
C GLN A 542 -17.36 -11.49 23.48
N LYS A 543 -18.47 -11.36 24.21
CA LYS A 543 -19.48 -12.44 24.34
C LYS A 543 -20.19 -12.75 23.02
N GLY A 544 -20.36 -11.73 22.17
CA GLY A 544 -20.93 -11.88 20.83
C GLY A 544 -19.96 -12.47 19.80
N ASN A 545 -18.79 -12.95 20.22
CA ASN A 545 -17.70 -13.40 19.37
C ASN A 545 -17.24 -12.31 18.37
N VAL A 546 -17.39 -11.05 18.78
CA VAL A 546 -16.86 -9.88 18.10
C VAL A 546 -15.47 -9.58 18.69
N ASN A 547 -14.60 -9.02 17.88
CA ASN A 547 -13.20 -8.82 18.21
C ASN A 547 -12.97 -8.01 19.50
N ALA A 548 -11.79 -8.16 20.08
CA ALA A 548 -11.39 -7.42 21.27
C ALA A 548 -11.09 -5.96 20.94
N VAL A 549 -11.40 -5.06 21.87
CA VAL A 549 -11.05 -3.64 21.80
C VAL A 549 -9.55 -3.48 22.03
N LEU A 550 -8.84 -2.75 21.17
CA LEU A 550 -7.40 -2.53 21.24
C LEU A 550 -7.03 -1.16 21.82
N VAL A 551 -7.69 -0.11 21.38
CA VAL A 551 -7.39 1.31 21.60
C VAL A 551 -6.10 1.73 20.90
N ASP A 552 -4.95 1.15 21.29
CA ASP A 552 -3.62 1.48 20.76
C ASP A 552 -2.61 0.35 21.08
N TRP A 553 -1.46 0.33 20.39
CA TRP A 553 -0.43 -0.68 20.55
C TRP A 553 0.98 -0.09 20.46
N PRO A 554 1.92 -0.45 21.33
CA PRO A 554 1.79 -1.39 22.46
C PRO A 554 1.07 -0.80 23.67
N ALA A 555 0.71 -1.63 24.64
CA ALA A 555 0.01 -1.19 25.88
C ALA A 555 0.81 -0.14 26.67
N SER A 556 2.15 -0.19 26.62
CA SER A 556 3.07 0.79 27.23
C SER A 556 2.95 2.22 26.63
N GLU A 557 2.30 2.36 25.46
CA GLU A 557 2.14 3.63 24.75
C GLU A 557 0.68 4.14 24.79
N ARG A 558 -0.17 3.57 25.65
CA ARG A 558 -1.59 3.96 25.81
C ARG A 558 -1.85 5.15 26.74
N ASP A 559 -0.84 5.92 27.15
CA ASP A 559 -1.00 7.06 28.06
C ASP A 559 -1.78 6.73 29.34
N GLY A 560 -1.61 5.54 29.90
CA GLY A 560 -2.35 5.09 31.08
C GLY A 560 -3.85 4.91 30.87
N TYR A 561 -4.31 4.78 29.62
CA TYR A 561 -5.72 4.57 29.29
C TYR A 561 -6.38 3.54 30.21
N ALA A 562 -7.49 3.90 30.83
CA ALA A 562 -8.23 3.05 31.77
C ALA A 562 -8.94 1.89 31.02
N TRP A 563 -8.15 1.04 30.35
CA TRP A 563 -8.65 0.02 29.42
C TRP A 563 -9.47 -1.06 30.14
N GLU A 564 -9.00 -1.52 31.32
CA GLU A 564 -9.69 -2.57 32.09
C GLU A 564 -11.02 -2.09 32.67
N GLU A 565 -11.08 -0.82 33.05
CA GLU A 565 -12.26 -0.21 33.68
C GLU A 565 -13.29 0.24 32.64
N SER A 566 -12.85 0.61 31.42
CA SER A 566 -13.71 1.18 30.39
C SER A 566 -14.52 0.10 29.66
N GLU A 567 -15.67 -0.30 30.22
CA GLU A 567 -16.60 -1.20 29.49
C GLU A 567 -17.11 -0.54 28.22
N TYR A 568 -17.55 0.72 28.28
CA TYR A 568 -17.98 1.52 27.13
C TYR A 568 -16.86 2.47 26.72
N ASN A 569 -15.97 1.99 25.87
CA ASN A 569 -14.73 2.64 25.51
C ASN A 569 -14.97 3.83 24.58
N THR A 570 -14.35 4.98 24.87
CA THR A 570 -14.53 6.22 24.09
C THR A 570 -13.97 6.08 22.69
N VAL A 571 -12.75 5.53 22.52
CA VAL A 571 -12.10 5.37 21.21
C VAL A 571 -12.95 4.49 20.30
N LEU A 572 -13.37 3.31 20.79
CA LEU A 572 -14.24 2.40 20.05
C LEU A 572 -15.50 3.10 19.53
N ASN A 573 -16.22 3.78 20.44
CA ASN A 573 -17.50 4.40 20.10
C ASN A 573 -17.35 5.63 19.18
N CYS A 574 -16.25 6.37 19.28
CA CYS A 574 -15.88 7.39 18.29
C CYS A 574 -15.65 6.79 16.89
N MET A 575 -14.98 5.64 16.82
CA MET A 575 -14.76 4.94 15.54
C MET A 575 -16.06 4.38 14.96
N VAL A 576 -16.98 3.86 15.79
CA VAL A 576 -18.33 3.47 15.33
C VAL A 576 -19.07 4.68 14.74
N TYR A 577 -19.04 5.84 15.42
CA TYR A 577 -19.64 7.06 14.89
C TYR A 577 -19.05 7.46 13.53
N LYS A 578 -17.73 7.45 13.40
CA LYS A 578 -17.05 7.78 12.14
C LYS A 578 -17.43 6.81 11.02
N ALA A 579 -17.45 5.51 11.30
CA ALA A 579 -17.85 4.48 10.35
C ALA A 579 -19.31 4.65 9.88
N LEU A 580 -20.24 4.96 10.79
CA LEU A 580 -21.64 5.27 10.46
C LEU A 580 -21.74 6.48 9.51
N ARG A 581 -20.99 7.55 9.78
CA ARG A 581 -20.95 8.75 8.91
C ARG A 581 -20.38 8.42 7.52
N CYS A 582 -19.29 7.67 7.44
CA CYS A 582 -18.74 7.24 6.14
C CYS A 582 -19.73 6.35 5.38
N LEU A 583 -20.34 5.37 6.05
CA LEU A 583 -21.27 4.46 5.39
C LEU A 583 -22.56 5.18 4.94
N SER A 584 -23.03 6.21 5.65
CA SER A 584 -24.14 7.05 5.19
C SER A 584 -23.79 7.78 3.89
N GLN A 585 -22.56 8.28 3.75
CA GLN A 585 -22.09 8.90 2.50
C GLN A 585 -21.98 7.87 1.37
N ILE A 586 -21.47 6.68 1.64
CA ILE A 586 -21.42 5.56 0.67
C ILE A 586 -22.85 5.22 0.20
N ALA A 587 -23.80 5.07 1.13
CA ALA A 587 -25.21 4.80 0.81
C ALA A 587 -25.83 5.91 -0.06
N ARG A 588 -25.47 7.18 0.20
CA ARG A 588 -25.90 8.33 -0.61
C ARG A 588 -25.38 8.22 -2.04
N VAL A 589 -24.10 7.93 -2.22
CA VAL A 589 -23.46 7.73 -3.55
C VAL A 589 -24.16 6.61 -4.33
N LEU A 590 -24.58 5.56 -3.64
CA LEU A 590 -25.24 4.40 -4.22
C LEU A 590 -26.78 4.54 -4.29
N ASN A 591 -27.35 5.72 -3.99
CA ASN A 591 -28.79 6.01 -3.98
C ASN A 591 -29.61 5.09 -3.04
N LYS A 592 -29.00 4.59 -1.96
CA LYS A 592 -29.64 3.74 -0.93
C LYS A 592 -30.20 4.62 0.19
N THR A 593 -31.29 5.33 -0.10
CA THR A 593 -31.83 6.40 0.76
C THR A 593 -32.24 5.93 2.17
N GLU A 594 -32.85 4.75 2.30
CA GLU A 594 -33.26 4.19 3.62
C GLU A 594 -32.05 3.89 4.50
N ASP A 595 -31.04 3.26 3.95
CA ASP A 595 -29.79 2.95 4.65
C ASP A 595 -29.09 4.25 5.07
N MET A 596 -28.98 5.22 4.17
CA MET A 596 -28.39 6.53 4.46
C MET A 596 -29.08 7.17 5.69
N GLN A 597 -30.40 7.28 5.69
CA GLN A 597 -31.18 7.87 6.79
C GLN A 597 -31.04 7.09 8.08
N ARG A 598 -31.00 5.75 8.02
CA ARG A 598 -30.79 4.90 9.19
C ARG A 598 -29.43 5.14 9.81
N MET A 599 -28.35 5.19 8.99
CA MET A 599 -26.99 5.42 9.48
C MET A 599 -26.82 6.84 10.06
N GLU A 600 -27.43 7.85 9.45
CA GLU A 600 -27.40 9.22 9.94
C GLU A 600 -28.06 9.32 11.32
N ARG A 601 -29.29 8.80 11.51
CA ARG A 601 -29.96 8.79 12.82
C ARG A 601 -29.11 8.10 13.90
N ARG A 602 -28.58 6.91 13.61
CA ARG A 602 -27.71 6.20 14.55
C ARG A 602 -26.45 6.99 14.91
N ALA A 603 -25.84 7.64 13.93
CA ALA A 603 -24.66 8.47 14.16
C ALA A 603 -24.99 9.67 15.06
N ASP A 604 -26.11 10.36 14.82
CA ASP A 604 -26.52 11.54 15.60
C ASP A 604 -26.86 11.14 17.05
N GLU A 605 -27.59 10.05 17.25
CA GLU A 605 -27.90 9.50 18.58
C GLU A 605 -26.63 9.10 19.34
N LEU A 606 -25.70 8.41 18.68
CA LEU A 606 -24.43 8.01 19.27
C LEU A 606 -23.56 9.21 19.65
N LYS A 607 -23.47 10.21 18.77
CA LYS A 607 -22.73 11.46 19.06
C LYS A 607 -23.30 12.17 20.28
N ALA A 608 -24.62 12.31 20.38
CA ALA A 608 -25.28 12.92 21.53
C ALA A 608 -24.98 12.15 22.84
N SER A 609 -24.97 10.82 22.76
CA SER A 609 -24.64 9.97 23.92
C SER A 609 -23.16 10.10 24.32
N LEU A 610 -22.25 10.09 23.37
CA LEU A 610 -20.81 10.29 23.62
C LEU A 610 -20.55 11.62 24.34
N ILE A 611 -21.14 12.70 23.83
CA ILE A 611 -20.96 14.03 24.42
C ILE A 611 -21.59 14.11 25.80
N SER A 612 -22.84 13.67 25.97
CA SER A 612 -23.55 13.80 27.25
C SER A 612 -23.02 12.92 28.38
N LEU A 613 -22.40 11.79 28.07
CA LEU A 613 -21.97 10.80 29.06
C LEU A 613 -20.45 10.77 29.28
N LEU A 614 -19.64 11.14 28.26
CA LEU A 614 -18.18 10.95 28.27
C LEU A 614 -17.40 12.26 28.25
N TYR A 615 -18.01 13.39 27.86
CA TYR A 615 -17.31 14.67 27.89
C TYR A 615 -17.38 15.29 29.27
N ALA A 616 -16.24 15.72 29.82
CA ALA A 616 -16.12 16.42 31.11
C ALA A 616 -15.82 17.92 30.82
N PRO A 617 -16.83 18.81 30.91
CA PRO A 617 -16.65 20.22 30.56
C PRO A 617 -15.58 20.93 31.43
N GLU A 618 -15.49 20.57 32.72
CA GLU A 618 -14.53 21.13 33.67
C GLU A 618 -13.09 20.78 33.37
N GLN A 619 -12.85 19.67 32.62
CA GLN A 619 -11.54 19.26 32.14
C GLN A 619 -11.30 19.66 30.67
N GLY A 620 -12.36 19.94 29.92
CA GLY A 620 -12.31 20.16 28.49
C GLY A 620 -11.86 18.93 27.72
N ALA A 621 -12.19 17.72 28.21
CA ALA A 621 -11.68 16.45 27.70
C ALA A 621 -12.73 15.33 27.79
N PHE A 622 -12.51 14.25 27.10
CA PHE A 622 -13.28 13.01 27.22
C PHE A 622 -12.66 12.07 28.25
N TYR A 623 -13.48 11.44 29.07
CA TYR A 623 -13.11 10.26 29.84
C TYR A 623 -12.71 9.12 28.89
N ASP A 624 -11.85 8.21 29.34
CA ASP A 624 -11.46 7.02 28.56
C ASP A 624 -12.64 6.09 28.27
N GLY A 625 -13.67 6.12 29.12
CA GLY A 625 -14.89 5.36 28.92
C GLY A 625 -15.84 5.44 30.15
N LEU A 626 -16.90 4.63 30.08
CA LEU A 626 -17.73 4.33 31.24
C LEU A 626 -17.43 2.94 31.77
N CYS A 627 -17.45 2.76 33.07
CA CYS A 627 -17.42 1.48 33.74
C CYS A 627 -18.70 0.67 33.44
N ALA A 628 -18.73 -0.61 33.84
CA ALA A 628 -19.90 -1.46 33.64
C ALA A 628 -21.18 -0.94 34.39
N ASP A 629 -20.99 -0.24 35.50
CA ASP A 629 -22.06 0.44 36.25
C ASP A 629 -22.43 1.82 35.71
N ARG A 630 -21.82 2.22 34.56
CA ARG A 630 -21.97 3.50 33.86
C ARG A 630 -21.40 4.72 34.54
N THR A 631 -20.63 4.54 35.58
CA THR A 631 -19.83 5.66 36.13
C THR A 631 -18.65 5.94 35.19
N PRO A 632 -18.22 7.21 35.02
CA PRO A 632 -17.04 7.51 34.21
C PRO A 632 -15.79 6.85 34.78
N ALA A 633 -14.98 6.23 33.89
CA ALA A 633 -13.61 5.83 34.23
C ALA A 633 -12.82 7.12 34.52
N ARG A 634 -12.26 7.26 35.72
CA ARG A 634 -11.67 8.52 36.20
C ARG A 634 -10.25 8.76 35.63
N HIS A 635 -10.11 8.68 34.33
CA HIS A 635 -8.87 8.97 33.60
C HIS A 635 -9.17 9.72 32.30
N PHE A 636 -8.24 10.59 31.90
CA PHE A 636 -8.32 11.42 30.70
C PHE A 636 -7.04 11.21 29.89
N SER A 637 -7.05 10.22 29.02
CA SER A 637 -5.93 10.00 28.11
C SER A 637 -5.91 10.98 26.93
N GLN A 638 -4.74 11.10 26.32
CA GLN A 638 -4.62 11.79 25.04
C GLN A 638 -5.50 11.12 23.96
N HIS A 639 -5.63 9.77 23.99
CA HIS A 639 -6.41 8.98 23.03
C HIS A 639 -7.87 9.39 22.97
N ALA A 640 -8.57 9.42 24.10
CA ALA A 640 -10.01 9.69 24.15
C ALA A 640 -10.35 11.02 23.44
N SER A 641 -9.61 12.09 23.79
CA SER A 641 -9.84 13.42 23.20
C SER A 641 -9.31 13.55 21.76
N ALA A 642 -8.21 12.89 21.41
CA ALA A 642 -7.68 12.89 20.03
C ALA A 642 -8.62 12.17 19.05
N PHE A 643 -9.13 11.00 19.41
CA PHE A 643 -10.11 10.27 18.60
C PHE A 643 -11.45 11.01 18.50
N ALA A 644 -11.90 11.69 19.59
CA ALA A 644 -13.08 12.55 19.52
C ALA A 644 -12.91 13.68 18.49
N LEU A 645 -11.76 14.37 18.47
CA LEU A 645 -11.43 15.37 17.44
C LEU A 645 -11.39 14.78 16.05
N TYR A 646 -10.65 13.67 15.86
CA TYR A 646 -10.51 12.99 14.56
C TYR A 646 -11.88 12.57 14.00
N CYS A 647 -12.73 12.03 14.84
CA CYS A 647 -14.07 11.56 14.43
C CYS A 647 -15.10 12.70 14.29
N GLY A 648 -14.83 13.90 14.81
CA GLY A 648 -15.79 15.02 14.81
C GLY A 648 -16.85 14.92 15.92
N VAL A 649 -16.52 14.25 17.03
CA VAL A 649 -17.40 14.09 18.21
C VAL A 649 -17.21 15.30 19.11
N TYR A 650 -17.75 16.44 18.71
CA TYR A 650 -17.83 17.68 19.50
C TYR A 650 -18.95 18.56 18.95
N GLU A 651 -19.41 19.51 19.76
CA GLU A 651 -20.43 20.50 19.40
C GLU A 651 -19.91 21.92 19.61
N GLY A 652 -20.03 22.71 18.55
CA GLY A 652 -19.65 24.12 18.58
C GLY A 652 -18.15 24.37 18.72
N ASP A 653 -17.80 25.65 18.66
CA ASP A 653 -16.41 26.09 18.69
C ASP A 653 -15.79 26.06 20.10
N GLU A 654 -16.62 26.21 21.13
CA GLU A 654 -16.17 26.19 22.53
C GLU A 654 -15.62 24.83 22.94
N MET A 655 -16.39 23.76 22.68
CA MET A 655 -15.96 22.41 23.00
C MET A 655 -14.73 22.01 22.16
N ARG A 656 -14.71 22.35 20.86
CA ARG A 656 -13.55 22.15 19.98
C ARG A 656 -12.29 22.77 20.57
N ARG A 657 -12.35 24.06 20.98
CA ARG A 657 -11.21 24.77 21.60
C ARG A 657 -10.79 24.15 22.93
N ALA A 658 -11.74 23.70 23.75
CA ALA A 658 -11.44 23.04 25.02
C ALA A 658 -10.64 21.75 24.81
N LEU A 659 -11.05 20.88 23.85
CA LEU A 659 -10.34 19.66 23.49
C LEU A 659 -8.91 19.96 22.97
N ILE A 660 -8.76 20.96 22.08
CA ILE A 660 -7.44 21.39 21.60
C ILE A 660 -6.57 21.88 22.76
N SER A 661 -7.15 22.69 23.70
CA SER A 661 -6.43 23.19 24.87
C SER A 661 -5.95 22.05 25.76
N PHE A 662 -6.81 21.04 26.00
CA PHE A 662 -6.44 19.84 26.76
C PHE A 662 -5.26 19.11 26.12
N LEU A 663 -5.32 18.86 24.79
CA LEU A 663 -4.25 18.18 24.06
C LEU A 663 -2.94 19.01 24.06
N LYS A 664 -3.02 20.33 23.88
CA LYS A 664 -1.84 21.23 23.94
C LYS A 664 -1.15 21.18 25.30
N LYS A 665 -1.89 21.10 26.40
CA LYS A 665 -1.32 20.96 27.75
C LYS A 665 -0.46 19.71 27.95
N GLN A 666 -0.63 18.68 27.11
CA GLN A 666 0.21 17.48 27.16
C GLN A 666 1.63 17.73 26.68
N GLY A 667 1.85 18.71 25.78
CA GLY A 667 3.15 19.21 25.31
C GLY A 667 3.92 18.23 24.43
N LYS A 668 3.51 16.96 24.33
CA LYS A 668 4.16 15.90 23.57
C LYS A 668 3.19 14.79 23.18
N ILE A 669 3.63 13.92 22.27
CA ILE A 669 2.90 12.70 21.91
C ILE A 669 3.02 11.71 23.08
N LYS A 670 1.87 11.21 23.55
CA LYS A 670 1.77 10.17 24.59
C LYS A 670 1.16 8.87 24.03
N MET A 671 0.70 8.93 22.80
CA MET A 671 0.17 7.82 22.03
C MET A 671 1.31 7.04 21.36
N SER A 672 0.99 5.87 20.82
CA SER A 672 1.92 5.12 19.99
C SER A 672 2.19 5.80 18.64
N VAL A 673 3.07 5.20 17.84
CA VAL A 673 3.30 5.60 16.44
C VAL A 673 1.99 5.55 15.64
N TYR A 674 1.18 4.49 15.82
CA TYR A 674 -0.17 4.35 15.24
C TYR A 674 -1.12 5.45 15.74
N GLY A 675 -1.19 5.63 17.04
CA GLY A 675 -2.07 6.63 17.65
C GLY A 675 -1.73 8.07 17.24
N ALA A 676 -0.45 8.37 17.01
CA ALA A 676 0.01 9.68 16.57
C ALA A 676 -0.63 10.15 15.25
N PHE A 677 -0.95 9.23 14.34
CA PHE A 677 -1.70 9.55 13.12
C PHE A 677 -3.04 10.20 13.45
N TYR A 678 -3.84 9.62 14.33
CA TYR A 678 -5.15 10.13 14.69
C TYR A 678 -5.08 11.44 15.46
N LEU A 679 -4.06 11.60 16.31
CA LEU A 679 -3.81 12.87 17.00
C LEU A 679 -3.55 13.99 15.99
N LEU A 680 -2.64 13.80 15.05
CA LEU A 680 -2.28 14.80 14.05
C LEU A 680 -3.45 15.09 13.10
N GLU A 681 -4.12 14.06 12.55
CA GLU A 681 -5.32 14.22 11.71
C GLU A 681 -6.42 15.00 12.43
N GLY A 682 -6.68 14.67 13.70
CA GLY A 682 -7.69 15.36 14.51
C GLY A 682 -7.33 16.82 14.77
N LEU A 683 -6.07 17.12 15.09
CA LEU A 683 -5.58 18.49 15.31
C LEU A 683 -5.68 19.34 14.05
N TYR A 684 -5.20 18.84 12.90
CA TYR A 684 -5.30 19.55 11.63
C TYR A 684 -6.76 19.75 11.20
N ALA A 685 -7.60 18.72 11.32
CA ALA A 685 -9.02 18.85 11.00
C ALA A 685 -9.76 19.86 11.88
N ALA A 686 -9.31 20.02 13.12
CA ALA A 686 -9.85 20.99 14.08
C ALA A 686 -9.23 22.40 13.99
N GLY A 687 -8.30 22.66 13.05
CA GLY A 687 -7.65 23.95 12.90
C GLY A 687 -6.59 24.26 13.97
N ALA A 688 -5.99 23.23 14.54
CA ALA A 688 -4.89 23.34 15.51
C ALA A 688 -3.54 22.95 14.88
N GLY A 689 -3.34 23.28 13.60
CA GLY A 689 -2.18 22.89 12.83
C GLY A 689 -0.85 23.40 13.35
N ASP A 690 -0.82 24.56 14.02
CA ASP A 690 0.41 25.05 14.67
C ASP A 690 0.93 24.00 15.68
N TYR A 691 0.07 23.49 16.53
CA TYR A 691 0.45 22.47 17.51
C TYR A 691 0.76 21.12 16.87
N ALA A 692 0.01 20.72 15.83
CA ALA A 692 0.31 19.51 15.08
C ALA A 692 1.69 19.59 14.39
N ALA A 693 2.04 20.73 13.79
CA ALA A 693 3.35 20.96 13.21
C ALA A 693 4.47 20.98 14.28
N GLU A 694 4.23 21.58 15.45
CA GLU A 694 5.17 21.52 16.58
C GLU A 694 5.46 20.08 17.01
N LEU A 695 4.45 19.20 17.05
CA LEU A 695 4.62 17.78 17.38
C LEU A 695 5.48 17.04 16.34
N LEU A 696 5.28 17.34 15.05
CA LEU A 696 6.10 16.75 13.97
C LEU A 696 7.57 17.23 14.02
N LEU A 697 7.79 18.44 14.50
CA LEU A 697 9.10 19.11 14.55
C LEU A 697 9.86 18.91 15.86
N GLN A 698 9.35 18.07 16.77
CA GLN A 698 10.07 17.77 18.02
C GLN A 698 11.40 17.07 17.74
N GLU A 699 12.48 17.65 18.27
CA GLU A 699 13.87 17.20 18.08
C GLU A 699 14.36 16.30 19.22
N ASP A 700 13.51 15.94 20.18
CA ASP A 700 13.90 15.09 21.32
C ASP A 700 14.35 13.71 20.83
N THR A 701 15.60 13.36 21.14
CA THR A 701 16.23 12.06 20.82
C THR A 701 16.71 11.35 22.07
N ALA A 702 16.29 11.80 23.27
CA ALA A 702 16.60 11.11 24.52
C ALA A 702 15.92 9.73 24.58
N ASP A 703 16.47 8.84 25.41
CA ASP A 703 15.86 7.51 25.60
C ASP A 703 14.42 7.64 26.12
N GLY A 704 13.48 7.03 25.41
CA GLY A 704 12.06 7.12 25.68
C GLY A 704 11.33 8.26 24.95
N ALA A 705 12.02 9.05 24.12
CA ALA A 705 11.39 10.04 23.27
C ALA A 705 10.38 9.41 22.30
N ARG A 706 9.29 10.15 22.02
CA ARG A 706 8.23 9.73 21.09
C ARG A 706 8.18 10.69 19.91
N THR A 707 9.23 10.63 19.09
CA THR A 707 9.43 11.55 17.96
C THR A 707 10.00 10.81 16.74
N TRP A 708 9.72 11.28 15.55
CA TRP A 708 10.38 10.80 14.33
C TRP A 708 11.87 11.15 14.31
N ALA A 709 12.28 12.24 14.97
CA ALA A 709 13.70 12.59 15.17
C ALA A 709 14.45 11.47 15.90
N TYR A 710 13.84 10.84 16.90
CA TYR A 710 14.44 9.70 17.63
C TYR A 710 14.67 8.52 16.68
N MET A 711 13.69 8.14 15.85
CA MET A 711 13.85 7.04 14.88
C MET A 711 15.04 7.29 13.94
N LEU A 712 15.14 8.52 13.41
CA LEU A 712 16.24 8.95 12.54
C LEU A 712 17.60 8.95 13.25
N ASP A 713 17.64 9.39 14.52
CA ASP A 713 18.86 9.41 15.35
C ASP A 713 19.38 7.98 15.63
N LYS A 714 18.46 7.03 15.85
CA LYS A 714 18.80 5.61 16.04
C LYS A 714 19.13 4.86 14.75
N GLY A 715 19.15 5.55 13.62
CA GLY A 715 19.59 5.04 12.32
C GLY A 715 18.53 4.26 11.54
N ALA A 716 17.25 4.35 11.94
CA ALA A 716 16.17 3.78 11.16
C ALA A 716 16.07 4.43 9.77
N THR A 717 15.81 3.64 8.76
CA THR A 717 15.67 4.09 7.36
C THR A 717 14.32 3.69 6.75
N ILE A 718 13.61 2.77 7.38
CA ILE A 718 12.18 2.51 7.31
C ILE A 718 11.61 2.81 8.70
N THR A 719 10.37 3.31 8.78
CA THR A 719 9.74 3.67 10.05
C THR A 719 9.54 2.46 10.97
N THR A 720 9.51 2.70 12.28
CA THR A 720 9.50 1.65 13.29
C THR A 720 8.10 1.41 13.86
N GLU A 721 7.89 0.22 14.42
CA GLU A 721 6.61 -0.20 15.01
C GLU A 721 6.23 0.60 16.27
N ALA A 722 7.18 0.84 17.14
CA ALA A 722 7.03 1.63 18.37
C ALA A 722 8.05 2.75 18.38
N TRP A 723 7.87 3.75 19.24
CA TRP A 723 8.80 4.86 19.31
C TRP A 723 10.21 4.42 19.68
N ASN A 724 10.34 3.45 20.60
CA ASN A 724 11.65 2.99 21.06
C ASN A 724 11.59 1.55 21.60
N PRO A 725 12.76 0.86 21.69
CA PRO A 725 12.82 -0.52 22.19
C PRO A 725 12.49 -0.68 23.68
N THR A 726 12.52 0.40 24.47
CA THR A 726 12.12 0.34 25.89
C THR A 726 10.62 0.09 26.00
N ASN A 727 9.83 0.72 25.14
CA ASN A 727 8.39 0.56 25.10
C ASN A 727 7.96 -0.77 24.49
N LYS A 728 8.71 -1.27 23.50
CA LYS A 728 8.45 -2.54 22.84
C LYS A 728 9.79 -3.24 22.47
N PRO A 729 10.32 -4.09 23.33
CA PRO A 729 11.63 -4.71 23.10
C PRO A 729 11.73 -5.55 21.81
N ASN A 730 10.63 -6.16 21.37
CA ASN A 730 10.53 -6.95 20.14
C ASN A 730 9.98 -6.17 18.93
N MET A 731 10.12 -4.84 18.93
CA MET A 731 9.66 -4.01 17.83
C MET A 731 10.37 -4.32 16.50
N THR A 732 9.71 -4.01 15.39
CA THR A 732 10.30 -4.05 14.05
C THR A 732 10.84 -2.68 13.66
N PHE A 733 11.88 -2.66 12.80
CA PHE A 733 12.40 -1.46 12.16
C PHE A 733 11.84 -1.26 10.74
N SER A 734 10.86 -2.05 10.35
CA SER A 734 10.20 -2.04 9.04
C SER A 734 8.68 -2.05 9.17
N HIS A 735 8.10 -0.97 9.75
CA HIS A 735 6.66 -0.88 10.03
C HIS A 735 6.07 0.39 9.40
N PRO A 736 5.37 0.26 8.25
CA PRO A 736 4.94 1.41 7.46
C PRO A 736 3.88 2.30 8.12
N TRP A 737 3.16 1.89 9.16
CA TRP A 737 2.25 2.80 9.88
C TRP A 737 2.94 4.04 10.46
N GLY A 738 4.27 4.00 10.64
CA GLY A 738 5.07 5.16 11.04
C GLY A 738 5.22 6.22 9.95
N SER A 739 4.78 5.94 8.71
CA SER A 739 4.86 6.88 7.58
C SER A 739 3.81 8.00 7.61
N ALA A 740 2.99 8.08 8.65
CA ALA A 740 1.99 9.14 8.83
C ALA A 740 2.45 10.56 8.45
N PRO A 741 3.70 11.04 8.72
CA PRO A 741 4.14 12.37 8.32
C PRO A 741 4.05 12.64 6.81
N ALA A 742 4.20 11.63 5.94
CA ALA A 742 4.02 11.82 4.50
C ALA A 742 2.61 12.36 4.19
N SER A 743 1.57 11.72 4.74
CA SER A 743 0.20 12.18 4.59
C SER A 743 -0.07 13.49 5.36
N GLN A 744 0.50 13.67 6.55
CA GLN A 744 0.27 14.87 7.37
C GLN A 744 0.90 16.15 6.81
N ILE A 745 1.97 16.04 6.05
CA ILE A 745 2.51 17.16 5.30
C ILE A 745 1.49 17.64 4.26
N VAL A 746 0.98 16.74 3.43
CA VAL A 746 0.04 17.09 2.36
C VAL A 746 -1.34 17.45 2.92
N ARG A 747 -1.94 16.57 3.70
CA ARG A 747 -3.31 16.68 4.23
C ARG A 747 -3.43 17.63 5.41
N GLY A 748 -2.34 17.84 6.15
CA GLY A 748 -2.28 18.67 7.34
C GLY A 748 -1.66 20.03 7.10
N ILE A 749 -0.34 20.12 6.89
CA ILE A 749 0.37 21.41 6.74
C ILE A 749 -0.19 22.22 5.57
N PHE A 750 -0.37 21.59 4.41
CA PHE A 750 -0.95 22.25 3.23
C PHE A 750 -2.48 22.14 3.16
N GLY A 751 -3.05 21.19 3.91
CA GLY A 751 -4.49 20.94 3.96
C GLY A 751 -5.09 20.54 2.63
N ILE A 752 -4.33 19.89 1.75
CA ILE A 752 -4.80 19.41 0.44
C ILE A 752 -5.61 18.13 0.66
N ARG A 753 -6.95 18.24 0.51
CA ARG A 753 -7.88 17.13 0.70
C ARG A 753 -9.00 17.17 -0.33
N PRO A 754 -9.42 16.04 -0.92
CA PRO A 754 -10.56 16.01 -1.81
C PRO A 754 -11.85 16.38 -1.05
N LEU A 755 -12.64 17.25 -1.63
CA LEU A 755 -14.00 17.61 -1.20
C LEU A 755 -15.06 16.90 -2.06
N GLU A 756 -14.70 16.61 -3.30
CA GLU A 756 -15.50 15.82 -4.23
C GLU A 756 -14.69 14.64 -4.77
N PRO A 757 -15.36 13.54 -5.13
CA PRO A 757 -14.66 12.34 -5.60
C PRO A 757 -13.76 12.63 -6.81
N GLY A 758 -12.57 12.01 -6.82
CA GLY A 758 -11.60 12.18 -7.89
C GLY A 758 -11.00 13.57 -7.97
N PHE A 759 -10.92 14.28 -6.84
CA PHE A 759 -10.39 15.66 -6.80
C PHE A 759 -11.11 16.64 -7.73
N GLY A 760 -12.37 16.43 -8.08
CA GLY A 760 -13.14 17.40 -8.86
C GLY A 760 -13.16 18.77 -8.18
N ARG A 761 -13.35 18.79 -6.88
CA ARG A 761 -13.09 19.94 -6.00
C ARG A 761 -12.28 19.47 -4.79
N PHE A 762 -11.29 20.28 -4.39
CA PHE A 762 -10.44 19.99 -3.24
C PHE A 762 -10.18 21.25 -2.40
N GLN A 763 -9.89 21.06 -1.11
CA GLN A 763 -9.48 22.16 -0.26
C GLN A 763 -7.97 22.35 -0.25
N VAL A 764 -7.54 23.59 0.02
CA VAL A 764 -6.20 23.99 0.43
C VAL A 764 -6.36 24.83 1.69
N TRP A 765 -5.89 24.28 2.81
CA TRP A 765 -5.98 24.97 4.11
C TRP A 765 -4.60 24.94 4.78
N ILE A 766 -3.77 25.96 4.46
CA ILE A 766 -2.40 26.03 4.95
C ILE A 766 -2.41 26.30 6.45
N GLN A 767 -1.76 25.42 7.20
CA GLN A 767 -1.55 25.48 8.64
C GLN A 767 -0.06 25.36 8.91
N ALA A 768 0.68 26.41 8.59
CA ALA A 768 2.14 26.45 8.47
C ALA A 768 2.89 26.19 9.79
N GLY A 769 2.27 26.49 10.93
CA GLY A 769 2.92 26.42 12.24
C GLY A 769 4.19 27.26 12.30
N PRO A 770 5.32 26.73 12.83
CA PRO A 770 6.56 27.47 12.95
C PRO A 770 7.34 27.60 11.62
N LEU A 771 6.90 26.97 10.54
CA LEU A 771 7.59 27.02 9.25
C LEU A 771 7.55 28.43 8.65
N ARG A 772 8.71 28.90 8.18
CA ARG A 772 8.81 30.16 7.44
C ARG A 772 8.40 30.00 5.99
N LYS A 773 8.78 28.91 5.37
CA LYS A 773 8.43 28.57 4.00
C LYS A 773 8.34 27.05 3.82
N ALA A 774 7.50 26.64 2.89
CA ALA A 774 7.48 25.26 2.40
C ALA A 774 6.84 25.20 1.01
N SER A 775 7.15 24.13 0.30
CA SER A 775 6.53 23.77 -0.98
C SER A 775 6.25 22.30 -1.05
N VAL A 776 5.17 21.94 -1.74
CA VAL A 776 4.78 20.55 -1.99
C VAL A 776 4.25 20.38 -3.40
N THR A 777 4.58 19.26 -4.02
CA THR A 777 3.88 18.69 -5.18
C THR A 777 3.15 17.45 -4.69
N ALA A 778 1.81 17.49 -4.68
CA ALA A 778 0.95 16.41 -4.25
C ALA A 778 0.32 15.75 -5.49
N PRO A 779 0.53 14.45 -5.72
CA PRO A 779 -0.07 13.74 -6.84
C PRO A 779 -1.58 13.61 -6.65
N THR A 780 -2.34 13.71 -7.73
CA THR A 780 -3.77 13.41 -7.76
C THR A 780 -4.17 12.71 -9.05
N VAL A 781 -5.33 12.07 -9.07
CA VAL A 781 -5.86 11.42 -10.27
C VAL A 781 -6.13 12.42 -11.43
N LYS A 782 -6.13 13.72 -11.14
CA LYS A 782 -6.33 14.81 -12.13
C LYS A 782 -5.01 15.45 -12.57
N GLY A 783 -3.89 15.05 -12.00
CA GLY A 783 -2.59 15.67 -12.13
C GLY A 783 -2.11 16.30 -10.81
N PRO A 784 -0.88 16.80 -10.76
CA PRO A 784 -0.29 17.29 -9.53
C PRO A 784 -0.90 18.62 -9.06
N VAL A 785 -1.17 18.74 -7.77
CA VAL A 785 -1.43 20.01 -7.07
C VAL A 785 -0.12 20.51 -6.51
N CYS A 786 0.32 21.71 -6.92
CA CYS A 786 1.53 22.31 -6.40
C CYS A 786 1.17 23.52 -5.51
N VAL A 787 1.68 23.53 -4.29
CA VAL A 787 1.48 24.64 -3.34
C VAL A 787 2.81 25.03 -2.73
N SER A 788 3.07 26.34 -2.70
CA SER A 788 4.15 26.89 -1.90
C SER A 788 3.66 28.08 -1.09
N PHE A 789 4.26 28.27 0.08
CA PHE A 789 4.04 29.45 0.91
C PHE A 789 5.35 29.97 1.49
N GLU A 790 5.39 31.27 1.71
CA GLU A 790 6.47 31.96 2.43
C GLU A 790 5.87 33.05 3.33
N LYS A 791 6.36 33.19 4.58
CA LYS A 791 5.98 34.29 5.48
C LYS A 791 6.60 35.60 4.94
N SER A 792 5.76 36.62 4.71
CA SER A 792 6.21 37.89 4.17
C SER A 792 7.25 38.58 5.08
N GLU A 793 8.36 39.05 4.54
CA GLU A 793 9.45 39.69 5.33
C GLU A 793 8.98 40.93 6.10
N GLY A 794 8.05 41.72 5.55
CA GLY A 794 7.51 42.92 6.18
C GLY A 794 6.22 42.72 6.99
N ALA A 795 5.61 41.55 6.95
CA ALA A 795 4.33 41.21 7.57
C ALA A 795 4.29 39.71 7.91
N PRO A 796 5.00 39.27 8.96
CA PRO A 796 5.11 37.84 9.29
C PRO A 796 3.77 37.16 9.63
N GLU A 797 2.72 37.94 9.86
CA GLU A 797 1.34 37.51 9.99
C GLU A 797 0.66 37.17 8.64
N LYS A 798 1.37 37.31 7.50
CA LYS A 798 0.85 36.98 6.16
C LYS A 798 1.75 35.96 5.48
N LEU A 799 1.08 35.06 4.77
CA LEU A 799 1.69 34.06 3.87
C LEU A 799 1.53 34.53 2.42
N GLU A 800 2.61 34.59 1.69
CA GLU A 800 2.59 34.66 0.23
C GLU A 800 2.44 33.24 -0.30
N VAL A 801 1.36 32.98 -1.04
CA VAL A 801 1.01 31.64 -1.51
C VAL A 801 1.04 31.60 -3.02
N VAL A 802 1.65 30.55 -3.56
CA VAL A 802 1.54 30.17 -4.97
C VAL A 802 0.85 28.81 -5.03
N LEU A 803 -0.26 28.74 -5.74
CA LEU A 803 -1.07 27.54 -5.91
C LEU A 803 -1.23 27.23 -7.40
N THR A 804 -0.83 26.05 -7.82
CA THR A 804 -1.14 25.52 -9.16
C THR A 804 -2.24 24.47 -9.05
N VAL A 805 -3.36 24.75 -9.71
CA VAL A 805 -4.56 23.93 -9.76
C VAL A 805 -4.58 23.18 -11.10
N PRO A 806 -4.65 21.84 -11.09
CA PRO A 806 -4.70 21.07 -12.34
C PRO A 806 -5.98 21.34 -13.13
N PRO A 807 -5.99 21.09 -14.46
CA PRO A 807 -7.17 21.20 -15.29
C PRO A 807 -8.34 20.35 -14.80
N ASN A 808 -9.58 20.81 -15.09
CA ASN A 808 -10.80 20.10 -14.70
C ASN A 808 -10.94 19.90 -13.18
N THR A 809 -10.46 20.88 -12.38
CA THR A 809 -10.58 20.88 -10.92
C THR A 809 -10.79 22.30 -10.38
N GLU A 810 -11.33 22.39 -9.17
CA GLU A 810 -11.49 23.64 -8.41
C GLU A 810 -10.84 23.51 -7.04
N ALA A 811 -9.99 24.45 -6.68
CA ALA A 811 -9.41 24.56 -5.34
C ALA A 811 -10.23 25.51 -4.47
N GLU A 812 -10.67 25.05 -3.31
CA GLU A 812 -11.29 25.85 -2.26
C GLU A 812 -10.25 26.21 -1.20
N VAL A 813 -9.79 27.45 -1.22
CA VAL A 813 -8.79 27.95 -0.27
C VAL A 813 -9.48 28.37 1.01
N ARG A 814 -8.97 27.86 2.13
CA ARG A 814 -9.48 28.09 3.49
C ARG A 814 -8.44 28.78 4.36
N SER A 815 -8.92 29.54 5.36
CA SER A 815 -8.08 30.21 6.34
C SER A 815 -8.77 30.33 7.69
N GLY A 816 -7.97 30.65 8.71
CA GLY A 816 -8.41 30.81 10.10
C GLY A 816 -8.67 29.47 10.83
N ALA A 817 -8.85 29.55 12.13
CA ALA A 817 -8.96 28.38 13.03
C ALA A 817 -10.17 27.47 12.79
N VAL A 818 -11.17 27.92 12.03
CA VAL A 818 -12.35 27.12 11.65
C VAL A 818 -12.38 26.74 10.17
N GLY A 819 -11.30 27.08 9.43
CA GLY A 819 -11.18 26.75 8.03
C GLY A 819 -12.26 27.42 7.16
N SER A 820 -12.52 28.71 7.36
CA SER A 820 -13.48 29.45 6.53
C SER A 820 -12.98 29.59 5.11
N VAL A 821 -13.86 29.40 4.13
CA VAL A 821 -13.54 29.60 2.70
C VAL A 821 -13.27 31.10 2.45
N VAL A 822 -12.11 31.41 1.90
CA VAL A 822 -11.70 32.77 1.58
C VAL A 822 -11.72 33.04 0.06
N CYS A 823 -11.42 32.05 -0.75
CA CYS A 823 -11.49 32.14 -2.20
C CYS A 823 -11.56 30.74 -2.85
N ARG A 824 -11.91 30.74 -4.14
CA ARG A 824 -11.88 29.55 -4.99
C ARG A 824 -11.08 29.86 -6.24
N PHE A 825 -10.34 28.87 -6.69
CA PHE A 825 -9.54 28.98 -7.90
C PHE A 825 -9.81 27.79 -8.82
N SER A 826 -10.07 28.10 -10.09
CA SER A 826 -10.06 27.13 -11.16
C SER A 826 -8.64 26.82 -11.62
N CYS A 827 -8.50 25.99 -12.64
CA CYS A 827 -7.23 25.62 -13.25
C CYS A 827 -6.29 26.81 -13.48
N GLY A 828 -4.99 26.58 -13.23
CA GLY A 828 -3.92 27.54 -13.47
C GLY A 828 -3.08 27.83 -12.23
N THR A 829 -2.12 28.75 -12.37
CA THR A 829 -1.25 29.18 -11.28
C THR A 829 -1.70 30.52 -10.70
N HIS A 830 -1.99 30.54 -9.42
CA HIS A 830 -2.54 31.67 -8.68
C HIS A 830 -1.56 32.13 -7.59
N ARG A 831 -1.46 33.46 -7.42
CA ARG A 831 -0.66 34.09 -6.37
C ARG A 831 -1.56 34.95 -5.51
N PHE A 832 -1.50 34.77 -4.20
CA PHE A 832 -2.35 35.51 -3.26
C PHE A 832 -1.75 35.55 -1.86
N LEU A 833 -2.35 36.33 -0.99
CA LEU A 833 -1.96 36.48 0.42
C LEU A 833 -3.01 35.80 1.31
N LEU A 834 -2.54 35.09 2.32
CA LEU A 834 -3.37 34.56 3.43
C LEU A 834 -2.86 35.10 4.76
N PRO A 835 -3.71 35.21 5.80
CA PRO A 835 -3.25 35.26 7.18
C PRO A 835 -2.37 34.05 7.52
N ALA A 836 -1.25 34.31 8.21
CA ALA A 836 -0.30 33.26 8.60
C ALA A 836 -0.85 32.42 9.76
#